data_2445d43c5ed0739b2bb89ac2a560b827
#
_entry.id   2445d43c5ed0739b2bb89ac2a560b827
#
_cell.length_a   1.000
_cell.length_b   1.000
_cell.length_c   1.000
_cell.angle_alpha   90.00
_cell.angle_beta   90.00
_cell.angle_gamma   90.00
#
_symmetry.space_group_name_H-M   'P 1'
#
loop_
_entity.id
_entity.type
_entity.pdbx_description
1 polymer ?
#
loop_
_entity_poly.entity_id
_entity_poly.type
_entity_poly.pdbx_seq_one_letter_code
_entity_poly.pdbx_strand_id
1 'polypeptide(L)'
;MADKFSLEDIVAEYSNKSAVGGNENDDISVDEIVEEANEEILNTSEMPVIKGADEMRESIFTAKETESGLSGREEAVQASAVIEDNPAEAYENPARRLFKRKTGQERVNIKELEDSIRAEKERDMKRSEENAQVIENLMKLKKERGTVKKNNDVSPVSRPTVKDIDMGLTGKIIPKTEEFDKAADIPENATYEEKSRLLSERRQKKIDSFKLKTEENSAENADQRDGEAAQKEFESFDEAPRILRDILQVKSNLVMRMCVLMFTGVFSLLITLANDFSLPLVKVFDKTMSPSAYLFTNTILGLISIAVSYTVLSGGIKNLFKRRADCDSIAAIGIFMSVIAGIITLFEPSVVRESFYHVYTSAAIFGLVFNTLGKLMIVKKTERNFRFAAGDYERYALVNINDEDVASKFTKGALNDFPELAAMRKTEFVNDFMKNSYSADISDGFAKKTAPFILLAGLLVGLLSLIFEKGASGGTEKFFTLLAVMSGTISMCSSLALMLVVNVPMGRAQKKFLQYSGVMLGYSSVEEFADTNSVLVDAEQLFPNGMVDFVNLKLLSSARIEDCILMAASLACQAGSVLKPTFYKMLRGKTEMLYPVESYIYEDGLGLSGWIENKRVLLGTRELMENHSIEGIPTEAKEQEYAKGNIVLYLSVSGVVSTLFVVQANASLSVTRWLQELEEEGITAVVRTADGFISVNFLSELFGITPNSIKLLPFRFHKEYENQTEYIPKISSSMLCSGHFPSFAMLLIGAKRLKFITNLGIAVQMGAAVLGGVLSIIMMLLGAFSQITPSLVICYNMAFVLLTLIIQHFKKI
;
A
#
# COMPACT_ATOMS: atom_id res chain seq x y z
N MET A 1 12.86 -10.61 -10.32
CA MET A 1 13.89 -9.84 -9.59
C MET A 1 13.86 -10.31 -8.14
N ALA A 2 14.41 -11.46 -7.89
CA ALA A 2 14.51 -12.07 -6.57
C ALA A 2 15.93 -12.57 -6.29
N ASP A 3 16.96 -11.86 -6.76
CA ASP A 3 18.34 -12.28 -6.57
C ASP A 3 19.24 -11.05 -6.45
N LYS A 4 19.27 -10.47 -5.25
CA LYS A 4 20.34 -9.54 -4.84
C LYS A 4 20.64 -9.60 -3.33
N PHE A 5 20.46 -10.75 -2.70
CA PHE A 5 21.28 -11.14 -1.57
C PHE A 5 22.22 -12.20 -2.10
N SER A 6 23.50 -11.84 -2.25
CA SER A 6 24.48 -12.81 -2.69
C SER A 6 24.72 -13.81 -1.58
N LEU A 7 25.07 -15.04 -1.94
CA LEU A 7 25.50 -16.07 -1.00
C LEU A 7 26.62 -15.57 -0.06
N GLU A 8 27.41 -14.61 -0.51
CA GLU A 8 28.49 -13.93 0.22
C GLU A 8 27.98 -13.05 1.36
N ASP A 9 26.79 -12.41 1.21
CA ASP A 9 26.18 -11.61 2.28
C ASP A 9 25.66 -12.53 3.41
N ILE A 10 25.16 -13.70 3.07
CA ILE A 10 24.70 -14.72 4.02
C ILE A 10 25.90 -15.34 4.75
N VAL A 11 26.96 -15.68 4.04
CA VAL A 11 28.21 -16.24 4.63
C VAL A 11 28.91 -15.22 5.52
N ALA A 12 28.91 -13.93 5.16
CA ALA A 12 29.46 -12.85 6.00
C ALA A 12 28.64 -12.67 7.30
N GLU A 13 27.33 -12.90 7.26
CA GLU A 13 26.46 -12.83 8.44
C GLU A 13 26.71 -14.00 9.40
N TYR A 14 26.98 -15.21 8.90
CA TYR A 14 27.28 -16.39 9.73
C TYR A 14 28.71 -16.39 10.26
N SER A 15 29.69 -15.89 9.51
CA SER A 15 31.08 -15.77 10.00
C SER A 15 31.24 -14.77 11.14
N ASN A 16 30.41 -13.74 11.22
CA ASN A 16 30.38 -12.78 12.34
C ASN A 16 29.72 -13.35 13.61
N LYS A 17 28.90 -14.38 13.51
CA LYS A 17 28.30 -15.05 14.68
C LYS A 17 29.29 -15.99 15.41
N SER A 18 30.23 -16.57 14.70
CA SER A 18 31.28 -17.42 15.30
C SER A 18 32.37 -16.66 16.06
N ALA A 19 32.47 -15.35 15.87
CA ALA A 19 33.47 -14.51 16.54
C ALA A 19 33.08 -13.98 17.94
N VAL A 20 31.82 -14.24 18.40
CA VAL A 20 31.32 -13.70 19.70
C VAL A 20 31.03 -14.79 20.75
N GLY A 21 31.19 -16.07 20.44
CA GLY A 21 30.94 -17.19 21.38
C GLY A 21 32.12 -18.13 21.43
N GLY A 22 33.12 -17.85 22.30
CA GLY A 22 34.15 -18.84 22.59
C GLY A 22 33.57 -19.98 23.37
N ASN A 23 33.53 -21.18 22.78
CA ASN A 23 33.90 -22.44 23.41
C ASN A 23 34.11 -23.52 22.34
N GLU A 24 35.12 -24.36 22.66
CA GLU A 24 35.80 -25.30 21.79
C GLU A 24 34.91 -26.37 21.14
N ASN A 25 35.34 -26.74 19.90
CA ASN A 25 35.04 -27.97 19.16
C ASN A 25 33.66 -28.07 18.53
N ASP A 26 33.61 -27.62 17.30
CA ASP A 26 33.07 -28.36 16.16
C ASP A 26 33.41 -27.57 14.89
N ASP A 27 34.39 -28.07 14.14
CA ASP A 27 34.74 -27.61 12.80
C ASP A 27 33.63 -28.06 11.84
N ILE A 28 32.59 -27.22 11.72
CA ILE A 28 31.59 -27.36 10.67
C ILE A 28 32.23 -26.80 9.39
N SER A 29 32.33 -27.61 8.35
CA SER A 29 32.91 -27.20 7.07
C SER A 29 32.03 -26.16 6.38
N VAL A 30 32.66 -25.24 5.64
CA VAL A 30 31.93 -24.20 4.86
C VAL A 30 30.94 -24.83 3.87
N ASP A 31 31.24 -26.04 3.41
CA ASP A 31 30.39 -26.79 2.49
C ASP A 31 29.08 -27.26 3.15
N GLU A 32 29.12 -27.65 4.44
CA GLU A 32 27.91 -28.01 5.21
C GLU A 32 26.98 -26.83 5.45
N ILE A 33 27.54 -25.64 5.71
CA ILE A 33 26.76 -24.37 5.88
C ILE A 33 26.11 -23.96 4.56
N VAL A 34 26.79 -24.17 3.45
CA VAL A 34 26.28 -23.89 2.11
C VAL A 34 25.18 -24.87 1.69
N GLU A 35 25.29 -26.15 2.11
CA GLU A 35 24.27 -27.16 1.85
C GLU A 35 23.00 -26.91 2.68
N GLU A 36 23.13 -26.55 3.95
CA GLU A 36 22.01 -26.20 4.84
C GLU A 36 21.31 -24.90 4.39
N ALA A 37 22.07 -23.89 3.94
CA ALA A 37 21.51 -22.65 3.37
C ALA A 37 20.79 -22.88 2.03
N ASN A 38 21.26 -23.80 1.21
CA ASN A 38 20.61 -24.18 -0.05
C ASN A 38 19.34 -25.01 0.19
N GLU A 39 19.29 -25.87 1.21
CA GLU A 39 18.06 -26.55 1.62
C GLU A 39 17.01 -25.60 2.18
N GLU A 40 17.41 -24.57 2.93
CA GLU A 40 16.50 -23.55 3.45
C GLU A 40 15.95 -22.64 2.32
N ILE A 41 16.75 -22.34 1.30
CA ILE A 41 16.33 -21.61 0.09
C ILE A 41 15.38 -22.47 -0.77
N LEU A 42 15.59 -23.73 -0.90
CA LEU A 42 14.71 -24.68 -1.59
C LEU A 42 13.37 -24.83 -0.84
N ASN A 43 13.38 -24.94 0.47
CA ASN A 43 12.17 -25.03 1.30
C ASN A 43 11.36 -23.73 1.37
N THR A 44 11.96 -22.56 1.11
CA THR A 44 11.23 -21.28 1.04
C THR A 44 10.68 -20.96 -0.36
N SER A 45 11.12 -21.66 -1.39
CA SER A 45 10.62 -21.51 -2.76
C SER A 45 9.40 -22.38 -3.07
N GLU A 46 9.10 -23.39 -2.26
CA GLU A 46 7.88 -24.16 -2.37
C GLU A 46 6.72 -23.46 -1.64
N MET A 47 6.08 -22.51 -2.34
CA MET A 47 4.69 -22.20 -2.01
C MET A 47 3.87 -23.47 -2.28
N PRO A 48 2.97 -23.89 -1.38
CA PRO A 48 2.11 -25.02 -1.63
C PRO A 48 1.26 -24.71 -2.87
N VAL A 49 1.55 -25.41 -3.95
CA VAL A 49 0.65 -25.53 -5.10
C VAL A 49 -0.61 -26.19 -4.54
N ILE A 50 -1.70 -25.46 -4.51
CA ILE A 50 -3.01 -26.00 -4.17
C ILE A 50 -3.30 -27.06 -5.23
N LYS A 51 -3.13 -28.32 -4.88
CA LYS A 51 -3.60 -29.47 -5.65
C LYS A 51 -5.13 -29.36 -5.70
N GLY A 52 -5.67 -28.83 -6.75
CA GLY A 52 -7.10 -28.58 -6.93
C GLY A 52 -7.39 -27.74 -8.17
N ALA A 53 -6.39 -27.08 -8.74
CA ALA A 53 -6.59 -26.27 -9.95
C ALA A 53 -6.65 -27.14 -11.23
N ASP A 54 -6.00 -28.29 -11.23
CA ASP A 54 -6.00 -29.23 -12.37
C ASP A 54 -7.23 -30.12 -12.39
N GLU A 55 -7.74 -30.57 -11.24
CA GLU A 55 -9.01 -31.30 -11.17
C GLU A 55 -10.22 -30.44 -11.55
N MET A 56 -10.19 -29.12 -11.29
CA MET A 56 -11.22 -28.19 -11.77
C MET A 56 -11.14 -27.94 -13.28
N ARG A 57 -9.97 -28.05 -13.89
CA ARG A 57 -9.81 -27.92 -15.34
C ARG A 57 -10.32 -29.15 -16.08
N GLU A 58 -10.10 -30.35 -15.59
CA GLU A 58 -10.64 -31.59 -16.18
C GLU A 58 -12.16 -31.68 -16.06
N SER A 59 -12.77 -31.25 -14.96
CA SER A 59 -14.22 -31.25 -14.80
C SER A 59 -14.95 -30.24 -15.70
N ILE A 60 -14.29 -29.15 -16.10
CA ILE A 60 -14.84 -28.16 -17.04
C ILE A 60 -14.72 -28.66 -18.48
N PHE A 61 -13.72 -29.48 -18.81
CA PHE A 61 -13.56 -30.06 -20.15
C PHE A 61 -14.52 -31.20 -20.41
N THR A 62 -14.84 -32.05 -19.42
CA THR A 62 -15.80 -33.15 -19.54
C THR A 62 -17.26 -32.70 -19.56
N ALA A 63 -17.59 -31.54 -19.00
CA ALA A 63 -18.93 -30.97 -19.04
C ALA A 63 -19.28 -30.33 -20.41
N LYS A 64 -18.29 -30.07 -21.28
CA LYS A 64 -18.49 -29.44 -22.59
C LYS A 64 -18.65 -30.41 -23.75
N GLU A 65 -18.36 -31.69 -23.53
CA GLU A 65 -18.53 -32.74 -24.59
C GLU A 65 -19.90 -33.41 -24.59
N THR A 66 -20.80 -33.11 -23.64
CA THR A 66 -22.12 -33.76 -23.55
C THR A 66 -23.31 -32.94 -24.08
N GLU A 67 -23.09 -31.71 -24.57
CA GLU A 67 -24.17 -30.83 -25.09
C GLU A 67 -24.07 -30.44 -26.57
N SER A 68 -23.28 -31.08 -27.40
CA SER A 68 -23.29 -30.84 -28.85
C SER A 68 -23.81 -32.03 -29.66
N GLY A 69 -25.09 -32.24 -29.60
CA GLY A 69 -25.81 -33.10 -30.50
C GLY A 69 -27.17 -32.50 -30.83
N LEU A 70 -27.25 -31.64 -31.85
CA LEU A 70 -28.36 -31.59 -32.84
C LEU A 70 -28.26 -30.35 -33.76
N SER A 71 -28.02 -30.72 -35.03
CA SER A 71 -28.43 -30.07 -36.31
C SER A 71 -28.17 -28.59 -36.57
N GLY A 72 -27.26 -28.20 -37.45
CA GLY A 72 -27.52 -28.15 -38.89
C GLY A 72 -27.71 -26.75 -39.44
N ARG A 73 -26.76 -26.29 -40.14
CA ARG A 73 -26.82 -25.60 -41.46
C ARG A 73 -25.81 -24.48 -41.63
N GLU A 74 -25.12 -24.61 -42.72
CA GLU A 74 -24.07 -23.75 -43.30
C GLU A 74 -24.45 -22.26 -43.41
N GLU A 75 -23.48 -21.42 -43.16
CA GLU A 75 -23.11 -20.32 -44.06
C GLU A 75 -21.68 -19.82 -43.74
N ALA A 76 -20.84 -19.86 -44.78
CA ALA A 76 -19.48 -19.43 -44.76
C ALA A 76 -19.39 -17.89 -44.82
N VAL A 77 -18.67 -17.28 -43.89
CA VAL A 77 -18.06 -15.95 -44.10
C VAL A 77 -16.63 -16.02 -43.63
N GLN A 78 -15.73 -15.79 -44.59
CA GLN A 78 -14.30 -15.55 -44.38
C GLN A 78 -14.11 -14.33 -43.46
N ALA A 79 -13.44 -14.52 -42.35
CA ALA A 79 -12.85 -13.44 -41.61
C ALA A 79 -11.36 -13.77 -41.39
N SER A 80 -10.52 -12.95 -41.94
CA SER A 80 -9.08 -12.96 -41.82
C SER A 80 -8.66 -12.84 -40.35
N ALA A 81 -7.88 -13.80 -39.86
CA ALA A 81 -7.28 -13.75 -38.54
C ALA A 81 -6.22 -12.66 -38.51
N VAL A 82 -6.50 -11.59 -37.77
CA VAL A 82 -5.50 -10.63 -37.30
C VAL A 82 -4.79 -11.27 -36.11
N ILE A 83 -3.52 -11.50 -36.24
CA ILE A 83 -2.66 -11.97 -35.15
C ILE A 83 -2.45 -10.78 -34.21
N GLU A 84 -3.10 -10.79 -33.05
CA GLU A 84 -2.81 -9.86 -31.96
C GLU A 84 -1.48 -10.25 -31.31
N ASP A 85 -0.43 -9.47 -31.56
CA ASP A 85 0.79 -9.50 -30.81
C ASP A 85 0.56 -8.91 -29.41
N ASN A 86 0.58 -9.76 -28.41
CA ASN A 86 0.37 -9.40 -27.00
C ASN A 86 1.67 -8.82 -26.40
N PRO A 87 1.75 -7.53 -26.03
CA PRO A 87 2.98 -6.91 -25.53
C PRO A 87 3.45 -7.45 -24.16
N ALA A 88 2.69 -8.32 -23.51
CA ALA A 88 3.12 -9.01 -22.29
C ALA A 88 4.27 -10.02 -22.52
N GLU A 89 4.59 -10.38 -23.76
CA GLU A 89 5.67 -11.32 -24.11
C GLU A 89 7.07 -10.68 -24.07
N ALA A 90 7.19 -9.36 -23.89
CA ALA A 90 8.48 -8.67 -23.90
C ALA A 90 9.34 -8.94 -22.63
N TYR A 91 8.80 -9.58 -21.61
CA TYR A 91 9.49 -9.90 -20.35
C TYR A 91 9.58 -11.41 -20.06
N GLU A 92 9.33 -12.27 -21.03
CA GLU A 92 9.54 -13.71 -20.85
C GLU A 92 11.04 -14.06 -20.94
N ASN A 93 11.45 -14.87 -19.95
CA ASN A 93 12.78 -15.45 -19.84
C ASN A 93 13.28 -16.03 -21.18
N PRO A 94 14.50 -15.75 -21.63
CA PRO A 94 15.06 -16.25 -22.90
C PRO A 94 14.92 -17.74 -23.14
N ALA A 95 14.90 -18.54 -22.08
CA ALA A 95 14.67 -19.99 -22.14
C ALA A 95 13.27 -20.37 -22.66
N ARG A 96 12.24 -19.55 -22.41
CA ARG A 96 10.87 -19.79 -22.90
C ARG A 96 10.69 -19.46 -24.38
N ARG A 97 11.46 -18.51 -24.92
CA ARG A 97 11.46 -18.17 -26.34
C ARG A 97 12.03 -19.28 -27.23
N LEU A 98 13.00 -20.04 -26.72
CA LEU A 98 13.57 -21.19 -27.42
C LEU A 98 12.59 -22.37 -27.53
N PHE A 99 11.72 -22.55 -26.53
CA PHE A 99 10.71 -23.62 -26.55
C PHE A 99 9.52 -23.33 -27.47
N LYS A 100 9.10 -22.07 -27.65
CA LYS A 100 7.95 -21.73 -28.50
C LYS A 100 8.24 -21.76 -30.01
N ARG A 101 9.50 -21.66 -30.41
CA ARG A 101 9.89 -21.64 -31.84
C ARG A 101 10.10 -23.00 -32.51
N LYS A 102 10.05 -24.11 -31.74
CA LYS A 102 10.37 -25.47 -32.25
C LYS A 102 9.25 -26.50 -32.04
N THR A 103 8.00 -26.14 -32.18
CA THR A 103 6.91 -27.10 -32.27
C THR A 103 6.58 -27.50 -33.71
N GLY A 104 7.60 -27.66 -34.53
CA GLY A 104 7.53 -28.34 -35.79
C GLY A 104 8.70 -29.34 -35.85
N GLN A 105 8.35 -30.59 -35.60
CA GLN A 105 9.15 -31.79 -35.88
C GLN A 105 10.68 -31.63 -36.08
N GLU A 106 11.44 -31.59 -34.99
CA GLU A 106 12.80 -32.13 -34.93
C GLU A 106 13.15 -32.46 -33.47
N ARG A 107 13.68 -33.66 -33.23
CA ARG A 107 14.15 -34.11 -31.89
C ARG A 107 15.31 -33.22 -31.52
N VAL A 108 15.12 -32.43 -30.47
CA VAL A 108 16.17 -31.58 -29.90
C VAL A 108 17.32 -32.48 -29.39
N ASN A 109 18.51 -32.24 -29.88
CA ASN A 109 19.70 -32.94 -29.43
C ASN A 109 20.13 -32.36 -28.09
N ILE A 110 19.89 -33.11 -26.99
CA ILE A 110 20.16 -32.72 -25.60
C ILE A 110 21.63 -32.26 -25.42
N LYS A 111 22.55 -32.83 -26.20
CA LYS A 111 23.94 -32.47 -26.16
C LYS A 111 24.25 -31.04 -26.64
N GLU A 112 23.54 -30.54 -27.65
CA GLU A 112 23.70 -29.15 -28.12
C GLU A 112 23.15 -28.13 -27.12
N LEU A 113 22.15 -28.53 -26.33
CA LEU A 113 21.60 -27.70 -25.27
C LEU A 113 22.57 -27.62 -24.07
N GLU A 114 23.16 -28.73 -23.69
CA GLU A 114 24.19 -28.79 -22.63
C GLU A 114 25.43 -27.99 -23.01
N ASP A 115 25.89 -28.09 -24.26
CA ASP A 115 27.04 -27.33 -24.74
C ASP A 115 26.75 -25.80 -24.82
N SER A 116 25.52 -25.40 -25.12
CA SER A 116 25.14 -23.98 -25.13
C SER A 116 25.05 -23.40 -23.71
N ILE A 117 24.51 -24.15 -22.73
CA ILE A 117 24.47 -23.78 -21.33
C ILE A 117 25.87 -23.69 -20.70
N ARG A 118 26.75 -24.60 -21.10
CA ARG A 118 28.16 -24.58 -20.66
C ARG A 118 28.92 -23.37 -21.20
N ALA A 119 28.72 -23.02 -22.49
CA ALA A 119 29.29 -21.82 -23.10
C ALA A 119 28.77 -20.50 -22.49
N GLU A 120 27.53 -20.48 -22.03
CA GLU A 120 26.95 -19.33 -21.35
C GLU A 120 27.49 -19.16 -19.92
N LYS A 121 27.61 -20.26 -19.16
CA LYS A 121 28.28 -20.27 -17.85
C LYS A 121 29.75 -19.82 -17.92
N GLU A 122 30.50 -20.23 -18.96
CA GLU A 122 31.89 -19.79 -19.16
C GLU A 122 31.98 -18.28 -19.49
N ARG A 123 31.01 -17.72 -20.21
CA ARG A 123 30.94 -16.28 -20.45
C ARG A 123 30.61 -15.47 -19.19
N ASP A 124 29.71 -15.98 -18.38
CA ASP A 124 29.33 -15.32 -17.11
C ASP A 124 30.49 -15.38 -16.11
N MET A 125 31.22 -16.49 -16.05
CA MET A 125 32.41 -16.62 -15.21
C MET A 125 33.53 -15.66 -15.63
N LYS A 126 33.79 -15.49 -16.93
CA LYS A 126 34.75 -14.48 -17.43
C LYS A 126 34.32 -13.05 -17.12
N ARG A 127 33.03 -12.75 -17.23
CA ARG A 127 32.46 -11.44 -16.86
C ARG A 127 32.57 -11.14 -15.38
N SER A 128 32.45 -12.17 -14.53
CA SER A 128 32.66 -12.07 -13.09
C SER A 128 34.12 -11.80 -12.74
N GLU A 129 35.08 -12.45 -13.42
CA GLU A 129 36.52 -12.22 -13.23
C GLU A 129 36.94 -10.82 -13.69
N GLU A 130 36.38 -10.31 -14.79
CA GLU A 130 36.62 -8.94 -15.28
C GLU A 130 36.11 -7.90 -14.31
N ASN A 131 34.91 -8.12 -13.73
CA ASN A 131 34.34 -7.24 -12.71
C ASN A 131 35.13 -7.26 -11.40
N ALA A 132 35.64 -8.42 -10.98
CA ALA A 132 36.51 -8.54 -9.80
C ALA A 132 37.84 -7.75 -9.99
N GLN A 133 38.43 -7.79 -11.17
CA GLN A 133 39.64 -6.99 -11.49
C GLN A 133 39.35 -5.48 -11.49
N VAL A 134 38.18 -5.03 -11.94
CA VAL A 134 37.77 -3.64 -11.89
C VAL A 134 37.60 -3.17 -10.45
N ILE A 135 37.00 -3.98 -9.60
CA ILE A 135 36.83 -3.68 -8.16
C ILE A 135 38.19 -3.61 -7.45
N GLU A 136 39.12 -4.53 -7.75
CA GLU A 136 40.46 -4.51 -7.18
C GLU A 136 41.24 -3.25 -7.58
N ASN A 137 41.11 -2.82 -8.83
CA ASN A 137 41.73 -1.59 -9.33
C ASN A 137 41.12 -0.33 -8.69
N LEU A 138 39.80 -0.32 -8.46
CA LEU A 138 39.11 0.77 -7.74
C LEU A 138 39.54 0.84 -6.26
N MET A 139 39.76 -0.31 -5.62
CA MET A 139 40.28 -0.36 -4.24
C MET A 139 41.74 0.11 -4.15
N LYS A 140 42.59 -0.17 -5.13
CA LYS A 140 43.95 0.36 -5.23
C LYS A 140 43.96 1.88 -5.38
N LEU A 141 43.11 2.43 -6.27
CA LEU A 141 42.94 3.88 -6.45
C LEU A 141 42.40 4.61 -5.20
N LYS A 142 41.52 3.93 -4.43
CA LYS A 142 41.01 4.46 -3.15
C LYS A 142 42.08 4.49 -2.05
N LYS A 143 43.01 3.52 -2.08
CA LYS A 143 44.12 3.44 -1.14
C LYS A 143 45.21 4.51 -1.42
N GLU A 144 45.43 4.84 -2.69
CA GLU A 144 46.36 5.90 -3.12
C GLU A 144 45.83 7.32 -2.83
N ARG A 145 44.51 7.54 -2.84
CA ARG A 145 43.88 8.83 -2.45
C ARG A 145 43.84 9.09 -0.93
N GLY A 146 44.09 8.07 -0.11
CA GLY A 146 44.05 8.14 1.35
C GLY A 146 45.31 8.78 2.02
N THR A 147 46.33 9.18 1.27
CA THR A 147 47.61 9.66 1.80
C THR A 147 47.93 11.15 1.47
N VAL A 148 46.95 12.01 1.35
CA VAL A 148 47.17 13.45 1.26
C VAL A 148 46.81 14.09 2.61
N LYS A 149 47.84 14.67 3.20
CA LYS A 149 47.93 15.28 4.56
C LYS A 149 46.84 16.32 4.83
N LYS A 150 46.30 16.26 6.06
CA LYS A 150 45.71 17.40 6.77
C LYS A 150 46.71 18.54 6.86
N ASN A 151 46.35 19.75 6.43
CA ASN A 151 46.87 20.99 6.97
C ASN A 151 45.70 21.89 7.35
N ASN A 152 45.79 22.36 8.56
CA ASN A 152 44.89 23.23 9.29
C ASN A 152 44.90 24.65 8.75
N ASP A 153 43.91 25.36 9.21
CA ASP A 153 43.74 26.80 9.37
C ASP A 153 42.80 27.50 8.39
N VAL A 154 41.54 27.61 8.79
CA VAL A 154 40.74 28.83 8.60
C VAL A 154 39.74 28.96 9.77
N SER A 155 39.77 30.09 10.43
CA SER A 155 38.99 30.54 11.57
C SER A 155 37.48 30.61 11.33
N PRO A 156 36.63 30.55 12.37
CA PRO A 156 35.17 30.47 12.22
C PRO A 156 34.54 31.84 11.94
N VAL A 157 33.75 31.91 10.89
CA VAL A 157 32.83 33.04 10.63
C VAL A 157 31.58 32.84 11.50
N SER A 158 31.31 33.87 12.30
CA SER A 158 30.19 33.97 13.23
C SER A 158 28.82 33.93 12.51
N ARG A 159 27.92 33.07 13.01
CA ARG A 159 26.49 33.07 12.67
C ARG A 159 25.78 34.24 13.38
N PRO A 160 24.82 34.93 12.72
CA PRO A 160 23.95 35.86 13.41
C PRO A 160 22.87 35.13 14.21
N THR A 161 22.78 35.49 15.48
CA THR A 161 21.72 35.14 16.42
C THR A 161 20.40 35.77 16.01
N VAL A 162 19.37 34.92 15.84
CA VAL A 162 17.97 35.38 15.73
C VAL A 162 17.45 35.59 17.15
N LYS A 163 16.94 36.78 17.41
CA LYS A 163 16.37 37.20 18.69
C LYS A 163 15.04 36.47 18.94
N ASP A 164 14.85 36.08 20.16
CA ASP A 164 13.62 35.54 20.74
C ASP A 164 12.44 36.46 20.49
N ILE A 165 11.37 35.89 19.92
CA ILE A 165 10.06 36.48 19.94
C ILE A 165 9.21 35.65 20.91
N ASP A 166 9.00 36.29 22.06
CA ASP A 166 8.11 35.82 23.13
C ASP A 166 6.66 35.93 22.66
N MET A 167 5.97 34.80 22.49
CA MET A 167 4.52 34.77 22.27
C MET A 167 3.83 34.05 23.41
N GLY A 168 3.29 34.88 24.30
CA GLY A 168 2.52 34.47 25.46
C GLY A 168 1.41 33.47 25.16
N LEU A 169 1.46 32.36 25.83
CA LEU A 169 0.42 31.36 25.90
C LEU A 169 -0.75 31.87 26.75
N THR A 170 -1.78 32.33 26.10
CA THR A 170 -3.11 32.41 26.71
C THR A 170 -3.91 31.17 26.38
N GLY A 171 -4.16 30.36 27.40
CA GLY A 171 -4.96 29.17 27.28
C GLY A 171 -6.37 29.45 26.78
N LYS A 172 -6.79 28.78 25.73
CA LYS A 172 -8.17 28.64 25.31
C LYS A 172 -8.61 27.19 25.37
N ILE A 173 -9.67 27.01 26.08
CA ILE A 173 -10.47 25.80 26.33
C ILE A 173 -10.80 25.10 25.02
N ILE A 174 -10.47 23.81 24.93
CA ILE A 174 -10.80 22.90 23.82
C ILE A 174 -12.31 22.67 23.80
N PRO A 175 -13.03 22.94 22.69
CA PRO A 175 -14.43 22.55 22.58
C PRO A 175 -14.58 21.03 22.42
N LYS A 176 -15.59 20.48 23.07
CA LYS A 176 -15.97 19.07 23.02
C LYS A 176 -16.19 18.57 21.61
N THR A 177 -15.67 17.40 21.34
CA THR A 177 -15.60 16.66 20.05
C THR A 177 -16.94 16.14 19.52
N GLU A 178 -18.09 16.67 19.93
CA GLU A 178 -19.42 16.14 19.56
C GLU A 178 -20.09 16.82 18.34
N GLU A 179 -19.46 17.82 17.72
CA GLU A 179 -20.05 18.55 16.60
C GLU A 179 -19.50 18.20 15.20
N PHE A 180 -18.60 17.21 15.07
CA PHE A 180 -17.91 16.95 13.82
C PHE A 180 -18.64 16.02 12.82
N ASP A 181 -19.70 15.32 13.26
CA ASP A 181 -20.41 14.34 12.41
C ASP A 181 -21.76 14.84 11.84
N LYS A 182 -22.13 16.09 12.08
CA LYS A 182 -23.23 16.68 11.33
C LYS A 182 -22.66 17.38 10.09
N ALA A 183 -22.87 16.77 8.92
CA ALA A 183 -22.72 17.43 7.65
C ALA A 183 -23.52 18.75 7.70
N ALA A 184 -22.85 19.86 7.98
CA ALA A 184 -23.45 21.17 7.78
C ALA A 184 -23.62 21.30 6.27
N ASP A 185 -24.85 21.16 5.82
CA ASP A 185 -25.24 21.38 4.44
C ASP A 185 -24.70 22.75 4.01
N ILE A 186 -23.81 22.73 3.02
CA ILE A 186 -23.37 23.96 2.36
C ILE A 186 -24.62 24.51 1.68
N PRO A 187 -25.06 25.74 2.00
CA PRO A 187 -26.27 26.27 1.40
C PRO A 187 -26.17 26.25 -0.13
N GLU A 188 -27.13 25.66 -0.81
CA GLU A 188 -27.14 25.54 -2.28
C GLU A 188 -26.99 26.90 -2.97
N ASN A 189 -27.36 27.98 -2.29
CA ASN A 189 -27.34 29.36 -2.81
C ASN A 189 -26.09 30.17 -2.43
N ALA A 190 -25.09 29.53 -1.80
CA ALA A 190 -23.85 30.22 -1.46
C ALA A 190 -23.05 30.57 -2.71
N THR A 191 -22.48 31.77 -2.74
CA THR A 191 -21.61 32.23 -3.81
C THR A 191 -20.34 31.38 -3.89
N TYR A 192 -19.72 31.35 -5.06
CA TYR A 192 -18.48 30.57 -5.29
C TYR A 192 -17.38 30.89 -4.24
N GLU A 193 -17.26 32.18 -3.88
CA GLU A 193 -16.31 32.65 -2.87
C GLU A 193 -16.66 32.14 -1.45
N GLU A 194 -17.94 32.11 -1.09
CA GLU A 194 -18.39 31.57 0.20
C GLU A 194 -18.22 30.05 0.27
N LYS A 195 -18.52 29.33 -0.82
CA LYS A 195 -18.23 27.87 -0.91
C LYS A 195 -16.74 27.59 -0.80
N SER A 196 -15.92 28.36 -1.50
CA SER A 196 -14.46 28.24 -1.44
C SER A 196 -13.94 28.48 -0.02
N ARG A 197 -14.44 29.51 0.65
CA ARG A 197 -14.05 29.84 2.03
C ARG A 197 -14.46 28.76 3.02
N LEU A 198 -15.69 28.26 2.95
CA LEU A 198 -16.19 27.20 3.83
C LEU A 198 -15.44 25.89 3.61
N LEU A 199 -15.08 25.57 2.37
CA LEU A 199 -14.30 24.39 2.02
C LEU A 199 -12.84 24.53 2.48
N SER A 200 -12.25 25.72 2.36
CA SER A 200 -10.89 25.99 2.85
C SER A 200 -10.83 25.91 4.39
N GLU A 201 -11.81 26.47 5.10
CA GLU A 201 -11.93 26.32 6.55
C GLU A 201 -12.11 24.85 6.98
N ARG A 202 -12.88 24.07 6.22
CA ARG A 202 -13.07 22.62 6.44
C ARG A 202 -11.77 21.85 6.22
N ARG A 203 -11.03 22.18 5.18
CA ARG A 203 -9.72 21.57 4.89
C ARG A 203 -8.70 21.93 5.95
N GLN A 204 -8.62 23.19 6.34
CA GLN A 204 -7.72 23.64 7.39
C GLN A 204 -8.00 22.91 8.72
N LYS A 205 -9.28 22.77 9.10
CA LYS A 205 -9.69 21.99 10.26
C LYS A 205 -9.32 20.50 10.12
N LYS A 206 -9.41 19.94 8.91
CA LYS A 206 -9.01 18.54 8.63
C LYS A 206 -7.48 18.38 8.72
N ILE A 207 -6.72 19.33 8.17
CA ILE A 207 -5.25 19.38 8.26
C ILE A 207 -4.80 19.55 9.72
N ASP A 208 -5.43 20.46 10.45
CA ASP A 208 -5.11 20.69 11.86
C ASP A 208 -5.50 19.47 12.72
N SER A 209 -6.62 18.83 12.44
CA SER A 209 -7.00 17.58 13.11
C SER A 209 -6.06 16.43 12.76
N PHE A 210 -5.54 16.38 11.53
CA PHE A 210 -4.54 15.40 11.10
C PHE A 210 -3.17 15.69 11.74
N LYS A 211 -2.74 16.95 11.79
CA LYS A 211 -1.51 17.36 12.50
C LYS A 211 -1.61 17.06 13.99
N LEU A 212 -2.73 17.40 14.63
CA LEU A 212 -2.97 17.07 16.04
C LEU A 212 -2.98 15.56 16.28
N LYS A 213 -3.62 14.77 15.41
CA LYS A 213 -3.56 13.29 15.48
C LYS A 213 -2.14 12.77 15.25
N THR A 214 -1.38 13.39 14.36
CA THR A 214 0.01 13.00 14.07
C THR A 214 0.91 13.36 15.25
N GLU A 215 0.71 14.49 15.89
CA GLU A 215 1.42 14.90 17.11
C GLU A 215 0.98 14.08 18.33
N GLU A 216 -0.31 13.79 18.50
CA GLU A 216 -0.83 12.86 19.51
C GLU A 216 -0.29 11.44 19.30
N ASN A 217 -0.29 10.92 18.07
CA ASN A 217 0.30 9.61 17.74
C ASN A 217 1.83 9.60 17.95
N SER A 218 2.50 10.73 17.76
CA SER A 218 3.94 10.86 18.04
C SER A 218 4.21 10.86 19.54
N ALA A 219 3.38 11.54 20.33
CA ALA A 219 3.44 11.54 21.79
C ALA A 219 3.02 10.18 22.38
N GLU A 220 1.99 9.52 21.79
CA GLU A 220 1.55 8.16 22.16
C GLU A 220 2.63 7.12 21.87
N ASN A 221 3.29 7.21 20.71
CA ASN A 221 4.42 6.35 20.36
C ASN A 221 5.66 6.61 21.24
N ALA A 222 5.84 7.82 21.74
CA ALA A 222 6.89 8.11 22.71
C ALA A 222 6.62 7.48 24.08
N ASP A 223 5.36 7.42 24.50
CA ASP A 223 4.92 6.83 25.77
C ASP A 223 4.76 5.28 25.71
N GLN A 224 4.48 4.72 24.53
CA GLN A 224 4.52 3.26 24.29
C GLN A 224 5.95 2.70 24.25
N ARG A 225 6.97 3.57 24.11
CA ARG A 225 8.39 3.18 24.06
C ARG A 225 8.92 2.59 25.36
N ASP A 226 8.21 2.74 26.47
CA ASP A 226 8.65 2.16 27.74
C ASP A 226 8.32 0.67 27.93
N GLY A 227 7.61 0.03 26.98
CA GLY A 227 7.18 -1.38 27.11
C GLY A 227 7.54 -2.33 25.97
N GLU A 228 7.67 -1.84 24.75
CA GLU A 228 8.23 -2.60 23.62
C GLU A 228 9.48 -1.84 23.16
N ALA A 229 10.60 -2.53 22.96
CA ALA A 229 11.86 -1.92 22.52
C ALA A 229 11.54 -0.96 21.37
N ALA A 230 11.73 0.35 21.61
CA ALA A 230 11.37 1.39 20.66
C ALA A 230 12.05 1.08 19.34
N GLN A 231 11.27 0.71 18.32
CA GLN A 231 11.81 0.50 16.99
C GLN A 231 12.38 1.84 16.53
N LYS A 232 13.69 1.87 16.34
CA LYS A 232 14.38 3.06 15.87
C LYS A 232 13.84 3.42 14.49
N GLU A 233 13.58 4.71 14.26
CA GLU A 233 13.15 5.19 12.95
C GLU A 233 14.22 4.92 11.89
N PHE A 234 13.81 4.71 10.65
CA PHE A 234 14.68 4.51 9.51
C PHE A 234 15.20 5.88 9.05
N GLU A 235 16.45 6.19 9.33
CA GLU A 235 17.08 7.48 9.05
C GLU A 235 18.15 7.40 7.95
N SER A 236 18.73 6.24 7.71
CA SER A 236 19.74 6.01 6.68
C SER A 236 19.72 4.57 6.16
N PHE A 237 20.20 4.36 4.91
CA PHE A 237 20.30 3.03 4.32
C PHE A 237 21.27 2.09 5.04
N ASP A 238 22.27 2.63 5.73
CA ASP A 238 23.22 1.84 6.53
C ASP A 238 22.52 1.12 7.69
N GLU A 239 21.38 1.63 8.16
CA GLU A 239 20.58 1.02 9.23
C GLU A 239 19.61 -0.05 8.73
N ALA A 240 19.40 -0.17 7.41
CA ALA A 240 18.42 -1.07 6.85
C ALA A 240 18.57 -2.54 7.30
N PRO A 241 19.77 -3.15 7.35
CA PRO A 241 19.91 -4.53 7.83
C PRO A 241 19.53 -4.70 9.30
N ARG A 242 19.80 -3.68 10.14
CA ARG A 242 19.43 -3.69 11.55
C ARG A 242 17.93 -3.62 11.73
N ILE A 243 17.29 -2.65 11.08
CA ILE A 243 15.83 -2.45 11.16
C ILE A 243 15.09 -3.68 10.65
N LEU A 244 15.57 -4.30 9.55
CA LEU A 244 14.97 -5.53 9.05
C LEU A 244 15.06 -6.68 10.07
N ARG A 245 16.18 -6.82 10.77
CA ARG A 245 16.33 -7.81 11.87
C ARG A 245 15.36 -7.54 13.01
N ASP A 246 15.21 -6.28 13.41
CA ASP A 246 14.26 -5.88 14.46
C ASP A 246 12.81 -6.22 14.06
N ILE A 247 12.41 -5.94 12.82
CA ILE A 247 11.10 -6.33 12.28
C ILE A 247 10.91 -7.85 12.30
N LEU A 248 11.92 -8.61 11.87
CA LEU A 248 11.88 -10.08 11.87
C LEU A 248 11.83 -10.65 13.28
N GLN A 249 12.52 -10.06 14.24
CA GLN A 249 12.46 -10.45 15.65
C GLN A 249 11.05 -10.22 16.24
N VAL A 250 10.45 -9.06 16.00
CA VAL A 250 9.06 -8.79 16.41
C VAL A 250 8.10 -9.79 15.75
N LYS A 251 8.28 -10.07 14.47
CA LYS A 251 7.50 -11.11 13.76
C LYS A 251 7.62 -12.47 14.42
N SER A 252 8.83 -12.91 14.76
CA SER A 252 9.09 -14.20 15.42
C SER A 252 8.39 -14.27 16.79
N ASN A 253 8.51 -13.20 17.60
CA ASN A 253 7.86 -13.10 18.90
C ASN A 253 6.33 -13.19 18.79
N LEU A 254 5.75 -12.52 17.78
CA LEU A 254 4.30 -12.59 17.52
C LEU A 254 3.85 -13.98 17.04
N VAL A 255 4.67 -14.68 16.25
CA VAL A 255 4.38 -16.06 15.84
C VAL A 255 4.41 -16.99 17.04
N MET A 256 5.41 -16.89 17.92
CA MET A 256 5.49 -17.69 19.15
C MET A 256 4.26 -17.43 20.04
N ARG A 257 3.91 -16.16 20.28
CA ARG A 257 2.68 -15.77 20.99
C ARG A 257 1.44 -16.39 20.36
N MET A 258 1.32 -16.33 19.04
CA MET A 258 0.20 -16.92 18.30
C MET A 258 0.09 -18.42 18.53
N CYS A 259 1.20 -19.15 18.47
CA CYS A 259 1.20 -20.61 18.69
C CYS A 259 0.70 -20.97 20.11
N VAL A 260 1.16 -20.25 21.15
CA VAL A 260 0.71 -20.51 22.53
C VAL A 260 -0.77 -20.16 22.68
N LEU A 261 -1.22 -19.00 22.17
CA LEU A 261 -2.62 -18.58 22.23
C LEU A 261 -3.54 -19.52 21.44
N MET A 262 -3.10 -20.02 20.28
CA MET A 262 -3.85 -21.03 19.52
C MET A 262 -3.99 -22.33 20.31
N PHE A 263 -2.92 -22.79 20.95
CA PHE A 263 -2.98 -23.99 21.78
C PHE A 263 -3.94 -23.82 22.96
N THR A 264 -3.79 -22.75 23.76
CA THR A 264 -4.66 -22.47 24.91
C THR A 264 -6.10 -22.22 24.48
N GLY A 265 -6.30 -21.50 23.36
CA GLY A 265 -7.62 -21.18 22.82
C GLY A 265 -8.36 -22.42 22.31
N VAL A 266 -7.71 -23.25 21.49
CA VAL A 266 -8.32 -24.50 20.98
C VAL A 266 -8.62 -25.47 22.11
N PHE A 267 -7.71 -25.62 23.07
CA PHE A 267 -7.93 -26.50 24.21
C PHE A 267 -9.11 -26.02 25.08
N SER A 268 -9.17 -24.71 25.41
CA SER A 268 -10.31 -24.12 26.12
C SER A 268 -11.62 -24.24 25.34
N LEU A 269 -11.58 -24.07 24.01
CA LEU A 269 -12.75 -24.23 23.14
C LEU A 269 -13.28 -25.67 23.17
N LEU A 270 -12.40 -26.68 23.09
CA LEU A 270 -12.81 -28.09 23.14
C LEU A 270 -13.49 -28.42 24.47
N ILE A 271 -12.94 -27.96 25.59
CA ILE A 271 -13.58 -28.11 26.92
C ILE A 271 -14.94 -27.43 26.95
N THR A 272 -15.01 -26.21 26.42
CA THR A 272 -16.27 -25.41 26.38
C THR A 272 -17.34 -26.09 25.55
N LEU A 273 -17.01 -26.49 24.30
CA LEU A 273 -17.92 -27.19 23.40
C LEU A 273 -18.42 -28.51 24.01
N ALA A 274 -17.52 -29.29 24.60
CA ALA A 274 -17.90 -30.54 25.20
C ALA A 274 -18.87 -30.37 26.38
N ASN A 275 -18.68 -29.34 27.21
CA ASN A 275 -19.59 -29.04 28.31
C ASN A 275 -20.93 -28.42 27.87
N ASP A 276 -20.93 -27.55 26.85
CA ASP A 276 -22.15 -26.90 26.37
C ASP A 276 -23.06 -27.87 25.57
N PHE A 277 -22.46 -28.82 24.82
CA PHE A 277 -23.18 -29.83 24.03
C PHE A 277 -23.25 -31.22 24.70
N SER A 278 -22.82 -31.33 25.95
CA SER A 278 -22.84 -32.57 26.72
C SER A 278 -22.12 -33.73 25.98
N LEU A 279 -21.00 -33.42 25.31
CA LEU A 279 -20.19 -34.44 24.63
C LEU A 279 -19.36 -35.24 25.64
N PRO A 280 -18.99 -36.51 25.32
CA PRO A 280 -18.16 -37.31 26.21
C PRO A 280 -16.82 -36.65 26.49
N LEU A 281 -16.56 -36.35 27.76
CA LEU A 281 -15.38 -35.64 28.21
C LEU A 281 -14.74 -36.40 29.36
N VAL A 282 -13.42 -36.20 29.54
CA VAL A 282 -12.74 -36.70 30.72
C VAL A 282 -13.31 -36.05 31.97
N LYS A 283 -13.62 -36.83 32.99
CA LYS A 283 -14.32 -36.40 34.21
C LYS A 283 -13.71 -35.17 34.88
N VAL A 284 -12.41 -34.94 34.71
CA VAL A 284 -11.71 -33.78 35.27
C VAL A 284 -12.15 -32.46 34.62
N PHE A 285 -12.54 -32.47 33.35
CA PHE A 285 -12.95 -31.25 32.59
C PHE A 285 -14.46 -31.08 32.52
N ASP A 286 -15.22 -31.98 33.09
CA ASP A 286 -16.68 -31.91 33.14
C ASP A 286 -17.12 -30.99 34.27
N LYS A 287 -17.90 -29.93 33.94
CA LYS A 287 -18.40 -28.93 34.90
C LYS A 287 -19.32 -29.54 35.94
N THR A 288 -20.06 -30.62 35.59
CA THR A 288 -21.03 -31.26 36.52
C THR A 288 -20.35 -32.23 37.47
N MET A 289 -19.35 -32.98 36.99
CA MET A 289 -18.62 -33.95 37.78
C MET A 289 -17.52 -33.33 38.65
N SER A 290 -16.74 -32.40 38.09
CA SER A 290 -15.58 -31.80 38.74
C SER A 290 -15.48 -30.30 38.53
N PRO A 291 -16.41 -29.49 39.12
CA PRO A 291 -16.49 -28.07 38.87
C PRO A 291 -15.20 -27.31 39.24
N SER A 292 -14.52 -27.69 40.34
CA SER A 292 -13.27 -27.09 40.77
C SER A 292 -12.17 -27.29 39.74
N ALA A 293 -12.02 -28.49 39.19
CA ALA A 293 -11.00 -28.81 38.20
C ALA A 293 -11.31 -28.12 36.84
N TYR A 294 -12.57 -28.09 36.43
CA TYR A 294 -13.02 -27.35 35.23
C TYR A 294 -12.68 -25.86 35.33
N LEU A 295 -13.06 -25.19 36.45
CA LEU A 295 -12.74 -23.79 36.69
C LEU A 295 -11.24 -23.52 36.71
N PHE A 296 -10.50 -24.34 37.45
CA PHE A 296 -9.06 -24.23 37.60
C PHE A 296 -8.37 -24.31 36.24
N THR A 297 -8.77 -25.28 35.39
CA THR A 297 -8.23 -25.45 34.04
C THR A 297 -8.49 -24.21 33.17
N ASN A 298 -9.75 -23.73 33.10
CA ASN A 298 -10.07 -22.55 32.29
C ASN A 298 -9.35 -21.30 32.80
N THR A 299 -9.26 -21.13 34.12
CA THR A 299 -8.57 -19.99 34.73
C THR A 299 -7.06 -20.03 34.44
N ILE A 300 -6.41 -21.21 34.54
CA ILE A 300 -4.99 -21.35 34.19
C ILE A 300 -4.75 -21.07 32.71
N LEU A 301 -5.59 -21.58 31.82
CA LEU A 301 -5.47 -21.29 30.37
C LEU A 301 -5.60 -19.79 30.11
N GLY A 302 -6.51 -19.12 30.80
CA GLY A 302 -6.65 -17.66 30.77
C GLY A 302 -5.41 -16.93 31.30
N LEU A 303 -4.85 -17.36 32.43
CA LEU A 303 -3.64 -16.78 33.00
C LEU A 303 -2.41 -16.98 32.12
N ILE A 304 -2.25 -18.14 31.50
CA ILE A 304 -1.18 -18.40 30.52
C ILE A 304 -1.32 -17.43 29.32
N SER A 305 -2.56 -17.26 28.85
CA SER A 305 -2.85 -16.35 27.75
C SER A 305 -2.57 -14.89 28.12
N ILE A 306 -2.86 -14.48 29.34
CA ILE A 306 -2.49 -13.17 29.92
C ILE A 306 -0.97 -13.01 29.96
N ALA A 307 -0.25 -13.99 30.49
CA ALA A 307 1.21 -13.92 30.63
C ALA A 307 1.91 -13.78 29.28
N VAL A 308 1.50 -14.55 28.28
CA VAL A 308 2.07 -14.48 26.92
C VAL A 308 1.67 -13.20 26.18
N SER A 309 0.53 -12.62 26.52
CA SER A 309 0.03 -11.37 25.93
C SER A 309 0.18 -10.15 26.85
N TYR A 310 1.15 -10.19 27.78
CA TYR A 310 1.34 -9.14 28.78
C TYR A 310 1.46 -7.74 28.17
N THR A 311 2.16 -7.57 27.06
CA THR A 311 2.31 -6.28 26.38
C THR A 311 0.97 -5.72 25.89
N VAL A 312 0.09 -6.58 25.33
CA VAL A 312 -1.26 -6.20 24.88
C VAL A 312 -2.12 -5.76 26.06
N LEU A 313 -2.05 -6.52 27.16
CA LEU A 313 -2.86 -6.19 28.34
C LEU A 313 -2.37 -4.92 29.04
N SER A 314 -1.07 -4.80 29.25
CA SER A 314 -0.46 -3.62 29.89
C SER A 314 -0.75 -2.35 29.08
N GLY A 315 -0.53 -2.39 27.75
CA GLY A 315 -0.86 -1.29 26.85
C GLY A 315 -2.35 -0.97 26.83
N GLY A 316 -3.19 -1.98 26.59
CA GLY A 316 -4.63 -1.82 26.47
C GLY A 316 -5.29 -1.25 27.74
N ILE A 317 -4.87 -1.71 28.92
CA ILE A 317 -5.36 -1.17 30.19
C ILE A 317 -4.87 0.27 30.41
N LYS A 318 -3.58 0.53 30.19
CA LYS A 318 -3.00 1.89 30.30
C LYS A 318 -3.76 2.88 29.40
N ASN A 319 -4.03 2.48 28.14
CA ASN A 319 -4.74 3.30 27.15
C ASN A 319 -6.22 3.49 27.53
N LEU A 320 -6.87 2.48 28.09
CA LEU A 320 -8.23 2.58 28.59
C LEU A 320 -8.35 3.65 29.70
N PHE A 321 -7.46 3.61 30.69
CA PHE A 321 -7.45 4.61 31.77
C PHE A 321 -7.05 6.01 31.29
N LYS A 322 -6.23 6.12 30.26
CA LYS A 322 -5.90 7.40 29.61
C LYS A 322 -7.04 7.94 28.71
N ARG A 323 -8.19 7.24 28.61
CA ARG A 323 -9.30 7.54 27.70
C ARG A 323 -8.91 7.50 26.20
N ARG A 324 -7.90 6.71 25.87
CA ARG A 324 -7.38 6.48 24.51
C ARG A 324 -7.46 4.99 24.17
N ALA A 325 -8.60 4.36 24.52
CA ALA A 325 -8.80 2.95 24.26
C ALA A 325 -8.55 2.59 22.79
N ASP A 326 -7.92 1.46 22.55
CA ASP A 326 -7.54 0.88 21.27
C ASP A 326 -8.05 -0.56 21.15
N CYS A 327 -7.69 -1.24 20.08
CA CYS A 327 -8.04 -2.65 19.89
C CYS A 327 -7.50 -3.55 21.01
N ASP A 328 -6.34 -3.21 21.58
CA ASP A 328 -5.75 -3.93 22.70
C ASP A 328 -6.59 -3.78 23.98
N SER A 329 -7.19 -2.61 24.15
CA SER A 329 -8.09 -2.34 25.29
C SER A 329 -9.33 -3.23 25.29
N ILE A 330 -9.96 -3.45 24.12
CA ILE A 330 -11.12 -4.34 24.02
C ILE A 330 -10.73 -5.78 24.33
N ALA A 331 -9.63 -6.27 23.78
CA ALA A 331 -9.14 -7.61 24.07
C ALA A 331 -8.75 -7.79 25.55
N ALA A 332 -8.13 -6.76 26.14
CA ALA A 332 -7.76 -6.74 27.56
C ALA A 332 -8.99 -6.78 28.48
N ILE A 333 -10.02 -5.98 28.21
CA ILE A 333 -11.27 -5.99 28.97
C ILE A 333 -11.89 -7.40 28.97
N GLY A 334 -12.01 -8.04 27.81
CA GLY A 334 -12.61 -9.35 27.66
C GLY A 334 -11.90 -10.43 28.49
N ILE A 335 -10.57 -10.53 28.34
CA ILE A 335 -9.82 -11.57 29.05
C ILE A 335 -9.71 -11.28 30.55
N PHE A 336 -9.55 -10.03 30.95
CA PHE A 336 -9.46 -9.64 32.36
C PHE A 336 -10.75 -9.97 33.11
N MET A 337 -11.90 -9.59 32.55
CA MET A 337 -13.20 -9.87 33.16
C MET A 337 -13.46 -11.37 33.23
N SER A 338 -13.13 -12.13 32.21
CA SER A 338 -13.35 -13.58 32.21
C SER A 338 -12.46 -14.31 33.22
N VAL A 339 -11.19 -13.90 33.36
CA VAL A 339 -10.24 -14.50 34.29
C VAL A 339 -10.57 -14.10 35.73
N ILE A 340 -10.93 -12.83 35.98
CA ILE A 340 -11.37 -12.37 37.31
C ILE A 340 -12.63 -13.13 37.75
N ALA A 341 -13.62 -13.27 36.86
CA ALA A 341 -14.81 -14.06 37.15
C ALA A 341 -14.44 -15.53 37.47
N GLY A 342 -13.51 -16.13 36.70
CA GLY A 342 -13.01 -17.48 36.95
C GLY A 342 -12.33 -17.63 38.31
N ILE A 343 -11.43 -16.70 38.68
CA ILE A 343 -10.72 -16.70 39.97
C ILE A 343 -11.69 -16.55 41.15
N ILE A 344 -12.63 -15.61 41.06
CA ILE A 344 -13.59 -15.38 42.12
C ILE A 344 -14.48 -16.61 42.29
N THR A 345 -14.93 -17.23 41.22
CA THR A 345 -15.79 -18.43 41.26
C THR A 345 -15.07 -19.67 41.82
N LEU A 346 -13.72 -19.72 41.79
CA LEU A 346 -12.95 -20.77 42.46
C LEU A 346 -13.17 -20.86 43.98
N PHE A 347 -13.66 -19.78 44.64
CA PHE A 347 -14.01 -19.80 46.06
C PHE A 347 -15.30 -20.57 46.33
N GLU A 348 -16.22 -20.69 45.36
CA GLU A 348 -17.46 -21.44 45.42
C GLU A 348 -17.74 -22.21 44.13
N PRO A 349 -17.00 -23.28 43.83
CA PRO A 349 -17.07 -23.99 42.54
C PRO A 349 -18.42 -24.67 42.29
N SER A 350 -19.22 -24.90 43.34
CA SER A 350 -20.55 -25.50 43.25
C SER A 350 -21.50 -24.72 42.34
N VAL A 351 -21.34 -23.41 42.25
CA VAL A 351 -22.16 -22.51 41.42
C VAL A 351 -22.11 -22.88 39.92
N VAL A 352 -20.99 -23.39 39.44
CA VAL A 352 -20.82 -23.78 38.02
C VAL A 352 -21.62 -25.02 37.63
N ARG A 353 -22.04 -25.84 38.60
CA ARG A 353 -22.89 -27.02 38.33
C ARG A 353 -24.25 -26.64 37.82
N GLU A 354 -24.71 -25.44 38.20
CA GLU A 354 -25.99 -24.92 37.77
C GLU A 354 -25.90 -24.42 36.31
N SER A 355 -26.95 -24.70 35.54
CA SER A 355 -26.94 -24.47 34.10
C SER A 355 -26.86 -22.99 33.69
N PHE A 356 -27.13 -22.08 34.63
CA PHE A 356 -27.14 -20.63 34.38
C PHE A 356 -25.75 -19.98 34.52
N TYR A 357 -24.75 -20.70 35.06
CA TYR A 357 -23.41 -20.15 35.21
C TYR A 357 -22.46 -20.60 34.12
N HIS A 358 -21.88 -19.65 33.38
CA HIS A 358 -20.94 -19.91 32.31
C HIS A 358 -19.63 -19.13 32.50
N VAL A 359 -18.51 -19.73 32.01
CA VAL A 359 -17.19 -19.13 32.02
C VAL A 359 -16.79 -18.80 30.57
N TYR A 360 -16.57 -17.53 30.28
CA TYR A 360 -16.33 -17.04 28.90
C TYR A 360 -14.84 -16.95 28.52
N THR A 361 -13.96 -17.65 29.23
CA THR A 361 -12.50 -17.59 29.02
C THR A 361 -12.10 -17.99 27.58
N SER A 362 -12.76 -19.00 27.01
CA SER A 362 -12.50 -19.42 25.63
C SER A 362 -12.72 -18.30 24.61
N ALA A 363 -13.85 -17.59 24.71
CA ALA A 363 -14.17 -16.46 23.84
C ALA A 363 -13.13 -15.32 23.98
N ALA A 364 -12.73 -15.03 25.18
CA ALA A 364 -11.74 -14.00 25.49
C ALA A 364 -10.33 -14.36 24.97
N ILE A 365 -9.91 -15.62 25.06
CA ILE A 365 -8.65 -16.09 24.47
C ILE A 365 -8.67 -15.93 22.94
N PHE A 366 -9.78 -16.25 22.28
CA PHE A 366 -9.93 -16.01 20.84
C PHE A 366 -9.82 -14.52 20.48
N GLY A 367 -10.30 -13.62 21.34
CA GLY A 367 -10.06 -12.18 21.19
C GLY A 367 -8.56 -11.84 21.12
N LEU A 368 -7.74 -12.43 22.00
CA LEU A 368 -6.28 -12.27 21.98
C LEU A 368 -5.62 -12.93 20.74
N VAL A 369 -6.15 -14.08 20.30
CA VAL A 369 -5.67 -14.74 19.07
C VAL A 369 -5.85 -13.82 17.86
N PHE A 370 -7.04 -13.27 17.67
CA PHE A 370 -7.34 -12.41 16.53
C PHE A 370 -6.60 -11.06 16.61
N ASN A 371 -6.44 -10.51 17.81
CA ASN A 371 -5.63 -9.32 18.04
C ASN A 371 -4.17 -9.59 17.62
N THR A 372 -3.58 -10.70 18.08
CA THR A 372 -2.20 -11.09 17.72
C THR A 372 -2.07 -11.36 16.21
N LEU A 373 -3.08 -11.97 15.59
CA LEU A 373 -3.10 -12.20 14.14
C LEU A 373 -3.11 -10.88 13.36
N GLY A 374 -3.91 -9.90 13.81
CA GLY A 374 -3.93 -8.56 13.22
C GLY A 374 -2.56 -7.88 13.31
N LYS A 375 -1.92 -7.90 14.49
CA LYS A 375 -0.55 -7.38 14.67
C LYS A 375 0.47 -8.10 13.77
N LEU A 376 0.37 -9.41 13.64
CA LEU A 376 1.23 -10.17 12.74
C LEU A 376 1.05 -9.77 11.27
N MET A 377 -0.17 -9.45 10.87
CA MET A 377 -0.44 -8.93 9.51
C MET A 377 0.17 -7.55 9.29
N ILE A 378 0.13 -6.66 10.29
CA ILE A 378 0.78 -5.35 10.23
C ILE A 378 2.30 -5.54 10.05
N VAL A 379 2.94 -6.35 10.89
CA VAL A 379 4.39 -6.59 10.82
C VAL A 379 4.80 -7.23 9.48
N LYS A 380 4.04 -8.19 8.97
CA LYS A 380 4.29 -8.77 7.63
C LYS A 380 4.13 -7.75 6.50
N LYS A 381 3.19 -6.81 6.64
CA LYS A 381 3.04 -5.68 5.71
C LYS A 381 4.26 -4.77 5.78
N THR A 382 4.65 -4.36 6.99
CA THR A 382 5.80 -3.49 7.23
C THR A 382 7.09 -4.11 6.69
N GLU A 383 7.35 -5.40 6.94
CA GLU A 383 8.50 -6.13 6.38
C GLU A 383 8.57 -6.02 4.85
N ARG A 384 7.47 -6.28 4.15
CA ARG A 384 7.42 -6.20 2.69
C ARG A 384 7.62 -4.77 2.17
N ASN A 385 6.96 -3.81 2.83
CA ASN A 385 7.12 -2.39 2.49
C ASN A 385 8.54 -1.91 2.74
N PHE A 386 9.17 -2.38 3.83
CA PHE A 386 10.55 -2.04 4.16
C PHE A 386 11.54 -2.56 3.12
N ARG A 387 11.38 -3.83 2.69
CA ARG A 387 12.19 -4.41 1.60
C ARG A 387 12.05 -3.61 0.29
N PHE A 388 10.86 -3.07 0.04
CA PHE A 388 10.64 -2.18 -1.09
C PHE A 388 11.30 -0.82 -0.86
N ALA A 389 11.10 -0.17 0.28
CA ALA A 389 11.66 1.15 0.57
C ALA A 389 13.20 1.16 0.68
N ALA A 390 13.81 0.07 1.12
CA ALA A 390 15.28 -0.09 1.24
C ALA A 390 15.93 -0.66 -0.03
N GLY A 391 15.17 -1.04 -1.07
CA GLY A 391 15.70 -1.60 -2.32
C GLY A 391 16.46 -0.56 -3.16
N ASP A 392 17.29 -1.03 -4.09
CA ASP A 392 18.11 -0.17 -4.97
C ASP A 392 17.38 0.12 -6.28
N TYR A 393 16.48 1.12 -6.28
CA TYR A 393 15.77 1.60 -7.47
C TYR A 393 15.30 3.05 -7.25
N GLU A 394 14.89 3.70 -8.33
CA GLU A 394 14.34 5.05 -8.26
C GLU A 394 13.02 5.05 -7.47
N ARG A 395 12.91 5.98 -6.51
CA ARG A 395 11.76 6.13 -5.64
C ARG A 395 11.04 7.42 -5.90
N TYR A 396 9.74 7.33 -5.87
CA TYR A 396 8.85 8.48 -5.94
C TYR A 396 7.89 8.41 -4.76
N ALA A 397 7.82 9.50 -4.03
CA ALA A 397 6.87 9.70 -2.95
C ALA A 397 5.59 10.34 -3.50
N LEU A 398 4.44 9.89 -3.02
CA LEU A 398 3.19 10.59 -3.27
C LEU A 398 3.05 11.73 -2.27
N VAL A 399 2.64 12.89 -2.77
CA VAL A 399 2.44 14.10 -1.98
C VAL A 399 1.12 14.77 -2.35
N ASN A 400 0.44 15.31 -1.36
CA ASN A 400 -0.68 16.21 -1.59
C ASN A 400 -0.17 17.63 -1.76
N ILE A 401 -0.67 18.33 -2.75
CA ILE A 401 -0.38 19.75 -2.96
C ILE A 401 -1.25 20.55 -1.98
N ASN A 402 -0.61 20.97 -0.88
CA ASN A 402 -1.28 21.67 0.22
C ASN A 402 -1.52 23.17 -0.05
N ASP A 403 -0.90 23.71 -1.10
CA ASP A 403 -1.13 25.09 -1.53
C ASP A 403 -2.44 25.17 -2.30
N GLU A 404 -3.48 25.72 -1.65
CA GLU A 404 -4.82 25.82 -2.19
C GLU A 404 -4.88 26.70 -3.44
N ASP A 405 -4.09 27.78 -3.47
CA ASP A 405 -4.04 28.66 -4.61
C ASP A 405 -3.45 27.98 -5.84
N VAL A 406 -2.41 27.18 -5.65
CA VAL A 406 -1.79 26.37 -6.71
C VAL A 406 -2.73 25.29 -7.18
N ALA A 407 -3.31 24.51 -6.25
CA ALA A 407 -4.24 23.44 -6.58
C ALA A 407 -5.47 23.98 -7.35
N SER A 408 -6.04 25.10 -6.90
CA SER A 408 -7.18 25.76 -7.57
C SER A 408 -6.82 26.29 -8.97
N LYS A 409 -5.64 26.87 -9.16
CA LYS A 409 -5.17 27.31 -10.48
C LYS A 409 -4.98 26.13 -11.43
N PHE A 410 -4.41 25.02 -10.93
CA PHE A 410 -4.16 23.84 -11.74
C PHE A 410 -5.45 23.13 -12.17
N THR A 411 -6.47 23.13 -11.32
CA THR A 411 -7.73 22.40 -11.56
C THR A 411 -8.86 23.30 -12.07
N LYS A 412 -8.63 24.63 -12.19
CA LYS A 412 -9.65 25.59 -12.62
C LYS A 412 -10.35 25.19 -13.91
N GLY A 413 -11.67 25.02 -13.85
CA GLY A 413 -12.50 24.65 -15.01
C GLY A 413 -12.59 23.13 -15.27
N ALA A 414 -11.90 22.30 -14.50
CA ALA A 414 -12.00 20.83 -14.58
C ALA A 414 -12.77 20.23 -13.39
N LEU A 415 -12.71 20.89 -12.23
CA LEU A 415 -13.41 20.45 -11.03
C LEU A 415 -14.45 21.49 -10.60
N ASN A 416 -15.60 21.01 -10.14
CA ASN A 416 -16.62 21.83 -9.50
C ASN A 416 -16.42 21.92 -7.97
N ASP A 417 -15.73 20.90 -7.42
CA ASP A 417 -15.45 20.78 -6.00
C ASP A 417 -14.06 21.34 -5.64
N PHE A 418 -13.80 21.44 -4.34
CA PHE A 418 -12.50 21.86 -3.85
C PHE A 418 -11.42 20.85 -4.29
N PRO A 419 -10.29 21.29 -4.88
CA PRO A 419 -9.27 20.40 -5.41
C PRO A 419 -8.45 19.76 -4.29
N GLU A 420 -8.49 18.42 -4.22
CA GLU A 420 -7.54 17.60 -3.49
C GLU A 420 -6.55 16.97 -4.50
N LEU A 421 -5.45 17.68 -4.74
CA LEU A 421 -4.53 17.38 -5.83
C LEU A 421 -3.31 16.59 -5.31
N ALA A 422 -3.10 15.39 -5.87
CA ALA A 422 -1.95 14.57 -5.57
C ALA A 422 -0.91 14.61 -6.71
N ALA A 423 0.37 14.55 -6.34
CA ALA A 423 1.49 14.50 -7.27
C ALA A 423 2.52 13.45 -6.87
N MET A 424 3.36 13.04 -7.82
CA MET A 424 4.56 12.25 -7.55
C MET A 424 5.79 13.14 -7.46
N ARG A 425 6.66 12.84 -6.49
CA ARG A 425 7.92 13.55 -6.29
C ARG A 425 9.08 12.58 -6.17
N LYS A 426 10.09 12.74 -7.00
CA LYS A 426 11.29 11.90 -6.94
C LYS A 426 12.05 12.18 -5.64
N THR A 427 12.49 11.11 -4.96
CA THR A 427 13.24 11.21 -3.71
C THR A 427 14.27 10.09 -3.59
N GLU A 428 15.33 10.32 -2.84
CA GLU A 428 16.27 9.26 -2.46
C GLU A 428 15.82 8.52 -1.23
N PHE A 429 15.23 9.24 -0.25
CA PHE A 429 14.94 8.67 1.04
C PHE A 429 13.57 9.13 1.58
N VAL A 430 12.90 8.21 2.27
CA VAL A 430 11.59 8.50 2.89
C VAL A 430 11.72 8.44 4.40
N ASN A 431 11.46 9.59 5.02
CA ASN A 431 11.40 9.75 6.47
C ASN A 431 10.09 9.21 7.04
N ASP A 432 10.05 9.02 8.35
CA ASP A 432 8.86 8.58 9.10
C ASP A 432 8.30 7.22 8.65
N PHE A 433 9.17 6.35 8.11
CA PHE A 433 8.76 5.04 7.59
C PHE A 433 8.11 4.17 8.67
N MET A 434 8.76 4.03 9.83
CA MET A 434 8.27 3.18 10.92
C MET A 434 7.02 3.79 11.55
N LYS A 435 7.01 5.09 11.78
CA LYS A 435 5.87 5.84 12.29
C LYS A 435 4.63 5.67 11.40
N ASN A 436 4.78 5.83 10.10
CA ASN A 436 3.68 5.65 9.15
C ASN A 436 3.24 4.19 9.04
N SER A 437 4.17 3.22 9.11
CA SER A 437 3.86 1.78 9.03
C SER A 437 3.05 1.26 10.21
N TYR A 438 3.23 1.83 11.40
CA TYR A 438 2.55 1.48 12.66
C TYR A 438 1.56 2.55 13.11
N SER A 439 1.13 3.43 12.22
CA SER A 439 0.10 4.43 12.53
C SER A 439 -1.20 3.77 12.98
N ALA A 440 -1.91 4.41 13.93
CA ALA A 440 -3.24 4.00 14.34
C ALA A 440 -4.20 3.95 13.16
N ASP A 441 -5.14 3.03 13.19
CA ASP A 441 -6.12 2.85 12.13
C ASP A 441 -7.56 3.11 12.61
N ILE A 442 -8.51 3.03 11.69
CA ILE A 442 -9.93 3.27 11.99
C ILE A 442 -10.48 2.30 13.05
N SER A 443 -9.89 1.09 13.21
CA SER A 443 -10.32 0.14 14.23
C SER A 443 -9.99 0.62 15.65
N ASP A 444 -8.90 1.36 15.83
CA ASP A 444 -8.55 2.00 17.10
C ASP A 444 -9.50 3.16 17.40
N GLY A 445 -9.86 3.95 16.37
CA GLY A 445 -10.90 4.98 16.49
C GLY A 445 -12.25 4.41 16.92
N PHE A 446 -12.62 3.25 16.39
CA PHE A 446 -13.82 2.52 16.83
C PHE A 446 -13.68 2.02 18.27
N ALA A 447 -12.56 1.39 18.61
CA ALA A 447 -12.30 0.89 19.96
C ALA A 447 -12.33 2.01 21.01
N LYS A 448 -11.79 3.18 20.72
CA LYS A 448 -11.83 4.37 21.58
C LYS A 448 -13.26 4.77 21.96
N LYS A 449 -14.20 4.65 21.02
CA LYS A 449 -15.61 4.97 21.24
C LYS A 449 -16.35 3.81 21.93
N THR A 450 -16.08 2.56 21.57
CA THR A 450 -16.89 1.41 22.00
C THR A 450 -16.42 0.77 23.31
N ALA A 451 -15.14 0.79 23.65
CA ALA A 451 -14.64 0.16 24.88
C ALA A 451 -15.34 0.66 26.17
N PRO A 452 -15.55 1.96 26.39
CA PRO A 452 -16.29 2.42 27.57
C PRO A 452 -17.76 1.98 27.54
N PHE A 453 -18.40 1.91 26.36
CA PHE A 453 -19.76 1.41 26.22
C PHE A 453 -19.89 -0.08 26.52
N ILE A 454 -18.90 -0.89 26.10
CA ILE A 454 -18.85 -2.34 26.41
C ILE A 454 -18.78 -2.56 27.92
N LEU A 455 -17.92 -1.81 28.63
CA LEU A 455 -17.83 -1.87 30.09
C LEU A 455 -19.12 -1.43 30.77
N LEU A 456 -19.68 -0.31 30.32
CA LEU A 456 -20.94 0.21 30.86
C LEU A 456 -22.11 -0.76 30.64
N ALA A 457 -22.22 -1.32 29.42
CA ALA A 457 -23.24 -2.31 29.08
C ALA A 457 -23.09 -3.56 29.96
N GLY A 458 -21.88 -4.09 30.10
CA GLY A 458 -21.61 -5.23 30.98
C GLY A 458 -22.03 -4.96 32.42
N LEU A 459 -21.66 -3.79 32.96
CA LEU A 459 -22.02 -3.38 34.30
C LEU A 459 -23.56 -3.23 34.50
N LEU A 460 -24.22 -2.54 33.55
CA LEU A 460 -25.66 -2.32 33.61
C LEU A 460 -26.44 -3.64 33.51
N VAL A 461 -26.12 -4.52 32.57
CA VAL A 461 -26.78 -5.82 32.42
C VAL A 461 -26.48 -6.70 33.62
N GLY A 462 -25.26 -6.66 34.16
CA GLY A 462 -24.90 -7.35 35.39
C GLY A 462 -25.71 -6.85 36.59
N LEU A 463 -25.91 -5.55 36.75
CA LEU A 463 -26.78 -5.02 37.83
C LEU A 463 -28.24 -5.39 37.60
N LEU A 464 -28.72 -5.42 36.38
CA LEU A 464 -30.10 -5.86 36.07
C LEU A 464 -30.29 -7.35 36.44
N SER A 465 -29.25 -8.18 36.40
CA SER A 465 -29.34 -9.59 36.80
C SER A 465 -29.74 -9.77 38.28
N LEU A 466 -29.37 -8.82 39.15
CA LEU A 466 -29.75 -8.86 40.57
C LEU A 466 -31.26 -8.77 40.78
N ILE A 467 -32.00 -8.20 39.82
CA ILE A 467 -33.44 -7.95 39.88
C ILE A 467 -34.23 -9.03 39.14
N PHE A 468 -33.78 -9.38 37.94
CA PHE A 468 -34.56 -10.20 36.98
C PHE A 468 -34.20 -11.69 37.01
N GLU A 469 -33.01 -12.07 37.48
CA GLU A 469 -32.62 -13.49 37.58
C GLU A 469 -33.29 -14.13 38.81
N LYS A 470 -34.19 -15.07 38.56
CA LYS A 470 -35.00 -15.72 39.61
C LYS A 470 -34.33 -16.97 40.22
N GLY A 471 -33.25 -17.44 39.59
CA GLY A 471 -32.58 -18.70 40.00
C GLY A 471 -31.68 -18.54 41.23
N ALA A 472 -31.20 -17.33 41.53
CA ALA A 472 -30.25 -17.07 42.62
C ALA A 472 -31.02 -16.58 43.88
N SER A 473 -31.08 -17.39 44.89
CA SER A 473 -31.81 -17.06 46.16
C SER A 473 -30.91 -16.47 47.23
N GLY A 474 -29.63 -16.80 47.24
CA GLY A 474 -28.63 -16.31 48.19
C GLY A 474 -27.87 -15.03 47.72
N GLY A 475 -27.36 -14.25 48.68
CA GLY A 475 -26.56 -13.05 48.37
C GLY A 475 -25.27 -13.37 47.64
N THR A 476 -24.62 -14.47 47.95
CA THR A 476 -23.42 -14.98 47.28
C THR A 476 -23.71 -15.44 45.85
N GLU A 477 -24.78 -16.21 45.65
CA GLU A 477 -25.23 -16.64 44.31
C GLU A 477 -25.51 -15.46 43.37
N LYS A 478 -26.21 -14.43 43.90
CA LYS A 478 -26.48 -13.18 43.16
C LYS A 478 -25.20 -12.47 42.69
N PHE A 479 -24.19 -12.45 43.55
CA PHE A 479 -22.88 -11.86 43.18
C PHE A 479 -22.18 -12.62 42.05
N PHE A 480 -22.16 -13.96 42.15
CA PHE A 480 -21.59 -14.77 41.07
C PHE A 480 -22.35 -14.62 39.74
N THR A 481 -23.68 -14.59 39.82
CA THR A 481 -24.53 -14.35 38.64
C THR A 481 -24.24 -13.00 38.01
N LEU A 482 -24.08 -11.94 38.79
CA LEU A 482 -23.68 -10.61 38.31
C LEU A 482 -22.35 -10.69 37.53
N LEU A 483 -21.34 -11.37 38.08
CA LEU A 483 -20.04 -11.52 37.41
C LEU A 483 -20.14 -12.30 36.10
N ALA A 484 -20.87 -13.42 36.08
CA ALA A 484 -21.08 -14.23 34.88
C ALA A 484 -21.81 -13.44 33.80
N VAL A 485 -22.90 -12.76 34.13
CA VAL A 485 -23.68 -11.91 33.23
C VAL A 485 -22.84 -10.75 32.70
N MET A 486 -22.07 -10.08 33.55
CA MET A 486 -21.17 -9.01 33.17
C MET A 486 -20.11 -9.52 32.16
N SER A 487 -19.46 -10.64 32.47
CA SER A 487 -18.45 -11.23 31.60
C SER A 487 -19.06 -11.70 30.27
N GLY A 488 -20.25 -12.31 30.28
CA GLY A 488 -20.96 -12.73 29.08
C GLY A 488 -21.36 -11.56 28.19
N THR A 489 -21.94 -10.52 28.78
CA THR A 489 -22.32 -9.30 28.04
C THR A 489 -21.10 -8.62 27.41
N ILE A 490 -20.00 -8.47 28.15
CA ILE A 490 -18.77 -7.91 27.63
C ILE A 490 -18.26 -8.76 26.44
N SER A 491 -18.25 -10.09 26.59
CA SER A 491 -17.81 -10.99 25.52
C SER A 491 -18.72 -10.95 24.30
N MET A 492 -20.03 -10.74 24.48
CA MET A 492 -21.02 -10.61 23.41
C MET A 492 -20.87 -9.29 22.62
N CYS A 493 -20.59 -8.18 23.33
CA CYS A 493 -20.43 -6.86 22.75
C CYS A 493 -19.03 -6.65 22.15
N SER A 494 -18.03 -7.42 22.56
CA SER A 494 -16.66 -7.30 22.10
C SER A 494 -16.50 -7.86 20.70
N SER A 495 -16.07 -7.04 19.74
CA SER A 495 -15.66 -7.53 18.44
C SER A 495 -14.32 -8.27 18.55
N LEU A 496 -14.33 -9.61 18.44
CA LEU A 496 -13.13 -10.43 18.61
C LEU A 496 -12.06 -10.16 17.56
N ALA A 497 -12.44 -9.81 16.34
CA ALA A 497 -11.52 -9.74 15.21
C ALA A 497 -11.46 -8.33 14.61
N LEU A 498 -11.60 -7.29 15.43
CA LEU A 498 -11.64 -5.90 14.98
C LEU A 498 -10.41 -5.52 14.16
N MET A 499 -9.21 -5.92 14.57
CA MET A 499 -7.99 -5.68 13.80
C MET A 499 -7.96 -6.35 12.42
N LEU A 500 -8.68 -7.46 12.22
CA LEU A 500 -8.73 -8.14 10.92
C LEU A 500 -9.54 -7.35 9.89
N VAL A 501 -10.53 -6.58 10.34
CA VAL A 501 -11.40 -5.77 9.48
C VAL A 501 -10.61 -4.76 8.64
N VAL A 502 -9.54 -4.21 9.19
CA VAL A 502 -8.64 -3.29 8.47
C VAL A 502 -7.49 -4.04 7.81
N ASN A 503 -6.85 -4.94 8.54
CA ASN A 503 -5.58 -5.52 8.08
C ASN A 503 -5.74 -6.59 6.98
N VAL A 504 -6.90 -7.24 6.86
CA VAL A 504 -7.15 -8.19 5.76
C VAL A 504 -7.28 -7.45 4.41
N PRO A 505 -8.14 -6.42 4.25
CA PRO A 505 -8.19 -5.64 3.02
C PRO A 505 -6.85 -4.98 2.68
N MET A 506 -6.19 -4.37 3.68
CA MET A 506 -4.86 -3.75 3.50
C MET A 506 -3.81 -4.76 3.00
N GLY A 507 -3.81 -5.98 3.56
CA GLY A 507 -2.88 -7.04 3.12
C GLY A 507 -3.16 -7.54 1.71
N ARG A 508 -4.42 -7.55 1.27
CA ARG A 508 -4.82 -7.87 -0.13
C ARG A 508 -4.37 -6.76 -1.07
N ALA A 509 -4.65 -5.51 -0.71
CA ALA A 509 -4.26 -4.34 -1.47
C ALA A 509 -2.74 -4.27 -1.65
N GLN A 510 -1.97 -4.47 -0.58
CA GLN A 510 -0.52 -4.48 -0.64
C GLN A 510 0.05 -5.47 -1.64
N LYS A 511 -0.49 -6.70 -1.71
CA LYS A 511 -0.04 -7.69 -2.69
C LYS A 511 -0.23 -7.18 -4.12
N LYS A 512 -1.32 -6.48 -4.39
CA LYS A 512 -1.62 -5.88 -5.69
C LYS A 512 -0.71 -4.69 -5.96
N PHE A 513 -0.50 -3.82 -4.98
CA PHE A 513 0.37 -2.65 -5.11
C PHE A 513 1.82 -3.03 -5.42
N LEU A 514 2.36 -4.03 -4.74
CA LEU A 514 3.70 -4.53 -4.99
C LEU A 514 3.90 -5.09 -6.42
N GLN A 515 2.86 -5.65 -7.04
CA GLN A 515 2.93 -6.11 -8.43
C GLN A 515 3.17 -4.96 -9.41
N TYR A 516 2.75 -3.74 -9.06
CA TYR A 516 2.96 -2.53 -9.84
C TYR A 516 4.06 -1.63 -9.26
N SER A 517 4.89 -2.18 -8.38
CA SER A 517 5.99 -1.41 -7.75
C SER A 517 5.50 -0.17 -6.99
N GLY A 518 4.44 -0.36 -6.20
CA GLY A 518 3.91 0.65 -5.28
C GLY A 518 3.71 0.07 -3.89
N VAL A 519 3.85 0.89 -2.86
CA VAL A 519 3.61 0.52 -1.46
C VAL A 519 2.86 1.61 -0.71
N MET A 520 2.00 1.17 0.19
CA MET A 520 1.25 1.99 1.13
C MET A 520 1.69 1.61 2.54
N LEU A 521 2.29 2.53 3.29
CA LEU A 521 2.98 2.22 4.54
C LEU A 521 2.00 1.81 5.64
N GLY A 522 1.05 2.67 5.96
CA GLY A 522 0.06 2.46 7.01
C GLY A 522 -1.35 2.84 6.60
N TYR A 523 -2.28 2.84 7.56
CA TYR A 523 -3.63 3.31 7.33
C TYR A 523 -3.71 4.84 7.20
N SER A 524 -2.73 5.57 7.76
CA SER A 524 -2.55 7.01 7.53
C SER A 524 -2.53 7.38 6.04
N SER A 525 -1.96 6.50 5.19
CA SER A 525 -1.99 6.67 3.74
C SER A 525 -3.41 6.70 3.17
N VAL A 526 -4.30 5.86 3.70
CA VAL A 526 -5.71 5.83 3.29
C VAL A 526 -6.42 7.10 3.73
N GLU A 527 -6.16 7.59 4.95
CA GLU A 527 -6.75 8.82 5.47
C GLU A 527 -6.27 10.05 4.69
N GLU A 528 -5.00 10.06 4.27
CA GLU A 528 -4.37 11.16 3.56
C GLU A 528 -4.84 11.28 2.10
N PHE A 529 -4.95 10.16 1.38
CA PHE A 529 -5.15 10.17 -0.07
C PHE A 529 -6.54 9.70 -0.54
N ALA A 530 -7.40 9.21 0.35
CA ALA A 530 -8.70 8.68 -0.09
C ALA A 530 -9.68 9.73 -0.62
N ASP A 531 -9.48 10.98 -0.28
CA ASP A 531 -10.33 12.09 -0.74
C ASP A 531 -9.75 12.80 -1.98
N THR A 532 -8.63 12.31 -2.53
CA THR A 532 -8.02 12.83 -3.76
C THR A 532 -9.05 12.81 -4.90
N ASN A 533 -9.25 13.95 -5.54
CA ASN A 533 -10.14 14.13 -6.69
C ASN A 533 -9.42 14.61 -7.96
N SER A 534 -8.12 14.89 -7.85
CA SER A 534 -7.29 15.28 -8.99
C SER A 534 -5.86 14.79 -8.82
N VAL A 535 -5.20 14.52 -9.95
CA VAL A 535 -3.81 14.07 -10.01
C VAL A 535 -3.00 14.91 -10.97
N LEU A 536 -1.78 15.22 -10.57
CA LEU A 536 -0.84 15.95 -11.40
C LEU A 536 0.13 14.97 -12.07
N VAL A 537 0.16 14.97 -13.40
CA VAL A 537 0.86 13.98 -14.21
C VAL A 537 1.63 14.66 -15.34
N ASP A 538 2.80 14.16 -15.69
CA ASP A 538 3.51 14.56 -16.90
C ASP A 538 3.07 13.71 -18.09
N ALA A 539 2.99 14.29 -19.27
CA ALA A 539 2.68 13.55 -20.51
C ALA A 539 3.69 12.42 -20.77
N GLU A 540 4.97 12.60 -20.42
CA GLU A 540 5.97 11.52 -20.52
C GLU A 540 5.57 10.26 -19.74
N GLN A 541 4.81 10.40 -18.65
CA GLN A 541 4.34 9.27 -17.83
C GLN A 541 3.16 8.53 -18.48
N LEU A 542 2.38 9.22 -19.32
CA LEU A 542 1.28 8.64 -20.09
C LEU A 542 1.76 7.91 -21.35
N PHE A 543 2.93 8.32 -21.86
CA PHE A 543 3.56 7.73 -23.04
C PHE A 543 4.90 7.06 -22.68
N PRO A 544 4.87 5.85 -22.07
CA PRO A 544 6.10 5.11 -21.78
C PRO A 544 6.92 4.87 -23.05
N ASN A 545 8.21 4.60 -22.89
CA ASN A 545 9.14 4.38 -23.99
C ASN A 545 8.60 3.43 -25.05
N GLY A 546 8.62 3.88 -26.34
CA GLY A 546 8.13 3.11 -27.48
C GLY A 546 6.64 3.30 -27.80
N MET A 547 5.92 4.14 -27.07
CA MET A 547 4.53 4.48 -27.42
C MET A 547 4.44 5.63 -28.43
N VAL A 548 5.48 6.45 -28.51
CA VAL A 548 5.59 7.53 -29.52
C VAL A 548 6.86 7.28 -30.33
N ASP A 549 6.70 7.07 -31.63
CA ASP A 549 7.82 6.80 -32.53
C ASP A 549 7.70 7.64 -33.81
N PHE A 550 8.84 7.94 -34.47
CA PHE A 550 8.87 8.55 -35.79
C PHE A 550 8.63 7.49 -36.86
N VAL A 551 7.59 7.72 -37.67
CA VAL A 551 7.27 6.86 -38.83
C VAL A 551 8.02 7.31 -40.07
N ASN A 552 8.15 8.61 -40.27
CA ASN A 552 8.80 9.19 -41.44
C ASN A 552 9.38 10.57 -41.07
N LEU A 553 10.36 10.97 -41.89
CA LEU A 553 10.98 12.30 -41.84
C LEU A 553 11.13 12.81 -43.26
N LYS A 554 10.64 14.04 -43.54
CA LYS A 554 10.75 14.65 -44.85
C LYS A 554 11.50 15.98 -44.74
N LEU A 555 12.64 16.03 -45.45
CA LEU A 555 13.39 17.28 -45.58
C LEU A 555 12.70 18.19 -46.61
N LEU A 556 12.43 19.43 -46.24
CA LEU A 556 11.74 20.42 -47.09
C LEU A 556 12.67 21.56 -47.53
N SER A 557 13.85 21.69 -46.93
CA SER A 557 14.87 22.66 -47.25
C SER A 557 16.18 22.02 -47.67
N SER A 558 17.15 22.80 -48.05
CA SER A 558 18.53 22.34 -48.30
C SER A 558 19.39 22.14 -47.04
N ALA A 559 18.78 22.19 -45.85
CA ALA A 559 19.48 21.96 -44.59
C ALA A 559 19.94 20.52 -44.45
N ARG A 560 20.97 20.29 -43.65
CA ARG A 560 21.44 18.93 -43.34
C ARG A 560 20.47 18.24 -42.39
N ILE A 561 20.17 17.01 -42.69
CA ILE A 561 19.19 16.22 -41.87
C ILE A 561 19.67 16.05 -40.43
N GLU A 562 20.98 15.89 -40.24
CA GLU A 562 21.55 15.75 -38.89
C GLU A 562 21.34 17.00 -38.05
N ASP A 563 21.57 18.20 -38.65
CA ASP A 563 21.38 19.48 -37.96
C ASP A 563 19.89 19.70 -37.57
N CYS A 564 18.98 19.34 -38.47
CA CYS A 564 17.53 19.41 -38.21
C CYS A 564 17.13 18.49 -37.05
N ILE A 565 17.61 17.24 -37.02
CA ILE A 565 17.34 16.30 -35.93
C ILE A 565 17.92 16.81 -34.62
N LEU A 566 19.16 17.33 -34.63
CA LEU A 566 19.81 17.83 -33.42
C LEU A 566 19.08 19.07 -32.86
N MET A 567 18.66 20.01 -33.70
CA MET A 567 17.90 21.19 -33.26
C MET A 567 16.54 20.81 -32.69
N ALA A 568 15.80 19.92 -33.38
CA ALA A 568 14.54 19.42 -32.89
C ALA A 568 14.69 18.64 -31.57
N ALA A 569 15.68 17.76 -31.48
CA ALA A 569 15.99 16.99 -30.28
C ALA A 569 16.39 17.90 -29.11
N SER A 570 17.24 18.91 -29.34
CA SER A 570 17.67 19.84 -28.30
C SER A 570 16.48 20.59 -27.68
N LEU A 571 15.60 21.12 -28.52
CA LEU A 571 14.42 21.85 -28.09
C LEU A 571 13.41 20.93 -27.34
N ALA A 572 13.12 19.77 -27.92
CA ALA A 572 12.18 18.79 -27.34
C ALA A 572 12.68 18.23 -26.02
N CYS A 573 13.99 17.89 -25.92
CA CYS A 573 14.56 17.34 -24.70
C CYS A 573 14.59 18.36 -23.55
N GLN A 574 14.90 19.63 -23.86
CA GLN A 574 14.92 20.71 -22.87
C GLN A 574 13.52 21.01 -22.34
N ALA A 575 12.50 20.94 -23.18
CA ALA A 575 11.13 21.22 -22.80
C ALA A 575 10.43 20.08 -22.09
N GLY A 576 11.00 18.87 -22.06
CA GLY A 576 10.37 17.65 -21.51
C GLY A 576 9.21 17.17 -22.41
N SER A 577 9.48 17.01 -23.71
CA SER A 577 8.56 16.49 -24.70
C SER A 577 8.47 14.96 -24.63
N VAL A 578 7.31 14.39 -24.93
CA VAL A 578 7.12 12.93 -25.07
C VAL A 578 7.96 12.31 -26.19
N LEU A 579 8.50 13.16 -27.08
CA LEU A 579 9.42 12.75 -28.16
C LEU A 579 10.85 12.52 -27.70
N LYS A 580 11.20 12.91 -26.48
CA LYS A 580 12.57 12.81 -25.91
C LYS A 580 13.15 11.39 -26.00
N PRO A 581 12.44 10.32 -25.60
CA PRO A 581 12.98 8.96 -25.74
C PRO A 581 13.27 8.58 -27.20
N THR A 582 12.42 9.02 -28.11
CA THR A 582 12.55 8.73 -29.55
C THR A 582 13.74 9.47 -30.17
N PHE A 583 13.95 10.74 -29.81
CA PHE A 583 15.14 11.48 -30.19
C PHE A 583 16.42 10.86 -29.61
N TYR A 584 16.42 10.43 -28.34
CA TYR A 584 17.57 9.73 -27.74
C TYR A 584 17.91 8.43 -28.47
N LYS A 585 16.91 7.69 -28.94
CA LYS A 585 17.07 6.48 -29.74
C LYS A 585 17.74 6.82 -31.11
N MET A 586 17.32 7.91 -31.76
CA MET A 586 17.90 8.39 -33.00
C MET A 586 19.38 8.83 -32.83
N LEU A 587 19.69 9.51 -31.74
CA LEU A 587 21.04 9.95 -31.38
C LEU A 587 21.89 8.80 -30.79
N ARG A 588 21.37 7.57 -30.73
CA ARG A 588 22.04 6.41 -30.13
C ARG A 588 22.55 6.67 -28.70
N GLY A 589 21.78 7.45 -27.93
CA GLY A 589 22.13 7.83 -26.57
C GLY A 589 23.22 8.89 -26.41
N LYS A 590 23.70 9.48 -27.47
CA LYS A 590 24.73 10.54 -27.44
C LYS A 590 24.10 11.91 -27.13
N THR A 591 23.73 12.10 -25.89
CA THR A 591 23.12 13.36 -25.40
C THR A 591 24.08 14.56 -25.39
N GLU A 592 25.40 14.28 -25.42
CA GLU A 592 26.46 15.28 -25.50
C GLU A 592 26.45 16.08 -26.83
N MET A 593 25.78 15.55 -27.85
CA MET A 593 25.66 16.22 -29.16
C MET A 593 24.55 17.28 -29.18
N LEU A 594 23.68 17.33 -28.17
CA LEU A 594 22.59 18.27 -28.09
C LEU A 594 23.09 19.71 -27.94
N TYR A 595 22.52 20.63 -28.69
CA TYR A 595 22.84 22.04 -28.60
C TYR A 595 22.27 22.63 -27.31
N PRO A 596 22.95 23.60 -26.68
CA PRO A 596 22.38 24.36 -25.60
C PRO A 596 21.19 25.21 -26.10
N VAL A 597 20.07 25.15 -25.43
CA VAL A 597 18.90 25.97 -25.71
C VAL A 597 18.93 27.17 -24.78
N GLU A 598 19.05 28.37 -25.34
CA GLU A 598 19.16 29.62 -24.57
C GLU A 598 17.84 29.96 -23.85
N SER A 599 16.72 29.81 -24.54
CA SER A 599 15.39 30.00 -24.00
C SER A 599 14.36 29.28 -24.84
N TYR A 600 13.30 28.78 -24.20
CA TYR A 600 12.17 28.22 -24.94
C TYR A 600 10.83 28.68 -24.37
N ILE A 601 9.82 28.69 -25.19
CA ILE A 601 8.43 28.97 -24.86
C ILE A 601 7.59 27.84 -25.44
N TYR A 602 6.70 27.27 -24.68
CA TYR A 602 5.65 26.38 -25.16
C TYR A 602 4.40 27.23 -25.44
N GLU A 603 3.91 27.22 -26.65
CA GLU A 603 2.65 27.80 -27.03
C GLU A 603 1.56 26.76 -26.89
N ASP A 604 0.61 26.99 -25.97
CA ASP A 604 -0.37 25.98 -25.54
C ASP A 604 -1.11 25.38 -26.74
N GLY A 605 -0.99 24.06 -26.93
CA GLY A 605 -1.61 23.32 -28.03
C GLY A 605 -0.98 23.51 -29.41
N LEU A 606 0.05 24.33 -29.56
CA LEU A 606 0.72 24.61 -30.82
C LEU A 606 2.11 23.97 -30.92
N GLY A 607 2.94 24.15 -29.91
CA GLY A 607 4.29 23.59 -29.90
C GLY A 607 5.31 24.48 -29.21
N LEU A 608 6.58 24.23 -29.53
CA LEU A 608 7.74 24.86 -28.92
C LEU A 608 8.36 25.91 -29.84
N SER A 609 8.75 27.04 -29.29
CA SER A 609 9.64 28.01 -29.91
C SER A 609 10.83 28.28 -29.01
N GLY A 610 12.04 28.31 -29.55
CA GLY A 610 13.25 28.53 -28.79
C GLY A 610 14.40 29.10 -29.60
N TRP A 611 15.51 29.44 -28.92
CA TRP A 611 16.73 29.96 -29.52
C TRP A 611 17.87 28.96 -29.33
N ILE A 612 18.50 28.56 -30.43
CA ILE A 612 19.63 27.64 -30.48
C ILE A 612 20.65 28.27 -31.40
N GLU A 613 21.88 28.50 -30.93
CA GLU A 613 22.97 29.10 -31.72
C GLU A 613 22.55 30.40 -32.46
N ASN A 614 21.89 31.31 -31.78
CA ASN A 614 21.30 32.53 -32.32
C ASN A 614 20.30 32.33 -33.50
N LYS A 615 19.79 31.10 -33.67
CA LYS A 615 18.74 30.79 -34.63
C LYS A 615 17.43 30.58 -33.89
N ARG A 616 16.37 31.14 -34.39
CA ARG A 616 15.02 30.84 -33.89
C ARG A 616 14.57 29.51 -34.43
N VAL A 617 14.26 28.56 -33.57
CA VAL A 617 13.82 27.21 -33.91
C VAL A 617 12.39 27.03 -33.41
N LEU A 618 11.48 26.55 -34.26
CA LEU A 618 10.11 26.18 -33.88
C LEU A 618 9.89 24.71 -34.17
N LEU A 619 9.25 24.01 -33.23
CA LEU A 619 8.86 22.61 -33.36
C LEU A 619 7.40 22.44 -32.94
N GLY A 620 6.50 22.13 -33.86
CA GLY A 620 5.08 22.01 -33.52
C GLY A 620 4.16 21.78 -34.71
N THR A 621 2.90 22.11 -34.52
CA THR A 621 1.83 21.92 -35.49
C THR A 621 1.93 22.89 -36.68
N ARG A 622 1.11 22.65 -37.74
CA ARG A 622 0.95 23.58 -38.84
C ARG A 622 0.54 24.96 -38.35
N GLU A 623 -0.42 25.04 -37.42
CA GLU A 623 -0.95 26.28 -36.88
C GLU A 623 0.15 27.12 -36.20
N LEU A 624 1.11 26.49 -35.50
CA LEU A 624 2.28 27.19 -34.96
C LEU A 624 3.07 27.89 -36.09
N MET A 625 3.29 27.20 -37.22
CA MET A 625 4.04 27.73 -38.35
C MET A 625 3.30 28.90 -39.03
N GLU A 626 1.99 28.77 -39.21
CA GLU A 626 1.14 29.80 -39.78
C GLU A 626 1.07 31.07 -38.91
N ASN A 627 0.89 30.90 -37.58
CA ASN A 627 0.84 32.00 -36.61
C ASN A 627 2.14 32.83 -36.60
N HIS A 628 3.26 32.16 -36.85
CA HIS A 628 4.59 32.78 -36.91
C HIS A 628 5.01 33.18 -38.32
N SER A 629 4.09 33.09 -39.34
CA SER A 629 4.35 33.45 -40.75
C SER A 629 5.62 32.76 -41.30
N ILE A 630 5.79 31.48 -41.03
CA ILE A 630 6.93 30.67 -41.48
C ILE A 630 6.78 30.36 -42.98
N GLU A 631 7.83 30.55 -43.73
CA GLU A 631 7.85 30.25 -45.15
C GLU A 631 8.08 28.75 -45.43
N GLY A 632 7.56 28.27 -46.58
CA GLY A 632 7.81 26.92 -47.06
C GLY A 632 6.90 25.82 -46.49
N ILE A 633 5.76 26.18 -45.89
CA ILE A 633 4.77 25.23 -45.42
C ILE A 633 4.18 24.50 -46.64
N PRO A 634 4.19 23.14 -46.72
CA PRO A 634 3.58 22.40 -47.79
C PRO A 634 2.05 22.57 -47.82
N THR A 635 1.42 22.41 -48.95
CA THR A 635 -0.05 22.40 -49.05
C THR A 635 -0.64 21.25 -48.26
N GLU A 636 -1.85 21.40 -47.74
CA GLU A 636 -2.55 20.37 -46.97
C GLU A 636 -2.61 19.00 -47.68
N ALA A 637 -2.82 18.99 -49.02
CA ALA A 637 -2.82 17.76 -49.79
C ALA A 637 -1.47 17.03 -49.76
N LYS A 638 -0.34 17.74 -49.76
CA LYS A 638 1.00 17.16 -49.64
C LYS A 638 1.25 16.72 -48.18
N GLU A 639 0.77 17.47 -47.22
CA GLU A 639 0.88 17.08 -45.82
C GLU A 639 0.17 15.75 -45.58
N GLN A 640 -1.07 15.60 -46.04
CA GLN A 640 -1.84 14.36 -45.94
C GLN A 640 -1.17 13.18 -46.66
N GLU A 641 -0.55 13.43 -47.82
CA GLU A 641 0.23 12.42 -48.52
C GLU A 641 1.43 11.93 -47.69
N TYR A 642 2.10 12.84 -46.95
CA TYR A 642 3.23 12.49 -46.10
C TYR A 642 2.79 11.87 -44.77
N ALA A 643 1.71 12.37 -44.17
CA ALA A 643 1.16 11.96 -42.90
C ALA A 643 0.61 10.54 -42.93
N LYS A 644 -0.08 10.15 -44.01
CA LYS A 644 -0.77 8.84 -44.12
C LYS A 644 -1.68 8.52 -42.89
N GLY A 645 -2.30 9.52 -42.35
CA GLY A 645 -3.16 9.41 -41.16
C GLY A 645 -2.42 9.51 -39.83
N ASN A 646 -1.12 9.77 -39.84
CA ASN A 646 -0.34 10.01 -38.61
C ASN A 646 -0.22 11.49 -38.29
N ILE A 647 0.33 11.81 -37.13
CA ILE A 647 0.55 13.17 -36.65
C ILE A 647 1.72 13.82 -37.39
N VAL A 648 1.58 15.08 -37.77
CA VAL A 648 2.61 15.84 -38.45
C VAL A 648 3.14 16.92 -37.52
N LEU A 649 4.46 17.00 -37.39
CA LEU A 649 5.16 18.07 -36.70
C LEU A 649 6.14 18.75 -37.63
N TYR A 650 6.16 20.06 -37.65
CA TYR A 650 7.06 20.88 -38.41
C TYR A 650 8.23 21.37 -37.60
N LEU A 651 9.40 21.33 -38.16
CA LEU A 651 10.57 22.05 -37.68
C LEU A 651 10.85 23.24 -38.60
N SER A 652 10.85 24.45 -38.03
CA SER A 652 11.33 25.64 -38.71
C SER A 652 12.61 26.14 -38.09
N VAL A 653 13.54 26.58 -38.91
CA VAL A 653 14.81 27.19 -38.51
C VAL A 653 14.92 28.53 -39.20
N SER A 654 15.09 29.61 -38.45
CA SER A 654 15.28 30.99 -38.97
C SER A 654 14.16 31.45 -39.94
N GLY A 655 12.91 31.07 -39.68
CA GLY A 655 11.74 31.53 -40.41
C GLY A 655 11.37 30.68 -41.65
N VAL A 656 12.04 29.58 -41.91
CA VAL A 656 11.76 28.67 -43.03
C VAL A 656 11.51 27.27 -42.51
N VAL A 657 10.51 26.57 -43.05
CA VAL A 657 10.29 25.14 -42.71
C VAL A 657 11.45 24.30 -43.22
N SER A 658 12.17 23.64 -42.31
CA SER A 658 13.31 22.79 -42.63
C SER A 658 12.94 21.33 -42.80
N THR A 659 12.12 20.82 -41.92
CA THR A 659 11.79 19.39 -41.85
C THR A 659 10.37 19.17 -41.37
N LEU A 660 9.78 18.08 -41.85
CA LEU A 660 8.49 17.56 -41.37
C LEU A 660 8.74 16.19 -40.75
N PHE A 661 8.33 16.02 -39.52
CA PHE A 661 8.33 14.75 -38.78
C PHE A 661 6.94 14.14 -38.81
N VAL A 662 6.82 12.88 -39.14
CA VAL A 662 5.59 12.10 -39.04
C VAL A 662 5.70 11.22 -37.82
N VAL A 663 4.81 11.45 -36.87
CA VAL A 663 4.82 10.81 -35.55
C VAL A 663 3.60 9.92 -35.42
N GLN A 664 3.82 8.73 -34.92
CA GLN A 664 2.74 7.83 -34.48
C GLN A 664 2.75 7.73 -32.97
N ALA A 665 1.61 7.96 -32.34
CA ALA A 665 1.41 7.79 -30.91
C ALA A 665 0.41 6.66 -30.67
N ASN A 666 0.79 5.73 -29.80
CA ASN A 666 -0.01 4.56 -29.42
C ASN A 666 -0.34 4.62 -27.93
N ALA A 667 -1.50 4.09 -27.55
CA ALA A 667 -1.88 3.98 -26.15
C ALA A 667 -1.28 2.71 -25.52
N SER A 668 -0.65 2.84 -24.37
CA SER A 668 -0.30 1.69 -23.55
C SER A 668 -1.55 1.13 -22.86
N LEU A 669 -1.83 -0.16 -23.00
CA LEU A 669 -2.96 -0.83 -22.36
C LEU A 669 -2.98 -0.63 -20.83
N SER A 670 -1.80 -0.60 -20.22
CA SER A 670 -1.68 -0.37 -18.77
C SER A 670 -2.08 1.06 -18.38
N VAL A 671 -1.60 2.06 -19.13
CA VAL A 671 -1.94 3.47 -18.88
C VAL A 671 -3.43 3.71 -19.15
N THR A 672 -3.95 3.23 -20.28
CA THR A 672 -5.37 3.32 -20.64
C THR A 672 -6.27 2.79 -19.53
N ARG A 673 -5.99 1.58 -19.06
CA ARG A 673 -6.77 0.96 -17.99
C ARG A 673 -6.78 1.83 -16.72
N TRP A 674 -5.64 2.35 -16.30
CA TRP A 674 -5.58 3.10 -15.07
C TRP A 674 -6.12 4.53 -15.19
N LEU A 675 -6.08 5.14 -16.39
CA LEU A 675 -6.80 6.38 -16.66
C LEU A 675 -8.32 6.19 -16.59
N GLN A 676 -8.83 5.11 -17.18
CA GLN A 676 -10.25 4.75 -17.09
C GLN A 676 -10.69 4.44 -15.65
N GLU A 677 -9.86 3.73 -14.87
CA GLU A 677 -10.13 3.48 -13.45
C GLU A 677 -10.11 4.77 -12.61
N LEU A 678 -9.25 5.76 -12.94
CA LEU A 678 -9.26 7.09 -12.31
C LEU A 678 -10.56 7.83 -12.61
N GLU A 679 -11.01 7.79 -13.88
CA GLU A 679 -12.29 8.38 -14.28
C GLU A 679 -13.47 7.74 -13.57
N GLU A 680 -13.54 6.40 -13.47
CA GLU A 680 -14.57 5.67 -12.71
C GLU A 680 -14.65 6.11 -11.24
N GLU A 681 -13.51 6.46 -10.64
CA GLU A 681 -13.42 6.94 -9.26
C GLU A 681 -13.61 8.45 -9.14
N GLY A 682 -13.86 9.16 -10.26
CA GLY A 682 -14.07 10.60 -10.29
C GLY A 682 -12.78 11.39 -9.98
N ILE A 683 -11.63 10.91 -10.43
CA ILE A 683 -10.34 11.58 -10.25
C ILE A 683 -9.88 12.15 -11.59
N THR A 684 -9.78 13.48 -11.67
CA THR A 684 -9.38 14.20 -12.88
C THR A 684 -7.86 14.23 -13.05
N ALA A 685 -7.36 13.92 -14.24
CA ALA A 685 -5.94 14.01 -14.55
C ALA A 685 -5.59 15.42 -15.08
N VAL A 686 -4.71 16.13 -14.37
CA VAL A 686 -4.12 17.40 -14.81
C VAL A 686 -2.77 17.08 -15.43
N VAL A 687 -2.66 17.21 -16.74
CA VAL A 687 -1.51 16.78 -17.53
C VAL A 687 -0.66 17.97 -17.94
N ARG A 688 0.61 17.95 -17.59
CA ARG A 688 1.62 18.86 -18.13
C ARG A 688 2.12 18.27 -19.45
N THR A 689 2.17 19.07 -20.50
CA THR A 689 2.79 18.69 -21.80
C THR A 689 3.54 19.86 -22.41
N ALA A 690 4.56 19.52 -23.21
CA ALA A 690 5.31 20.46 -24.05
C ALA A 690 5.10 20.16 -25.55
N ASP A 691 4.12 19.34 -25.89
CA ASP A 691 3.88 18.87 -27.25
C ASP A 691 2.59 19.43 -27.82
N GLY A 692 2.67 20.17 -28.94
CA GLY A 692 1.53 20.81 -29.55
C GLY A 692 0.47 19.87 -30.10
N PHE A 693 0.81 18.63 -30.41
CA PHE A 693 -0.16 17.63 -30.87
C PHE A 693 -0.99 16.99 -29.75
N ILE A 694 -0.53 17.12 -28.50
CA ILE A 694 -1.25 16.60 -27.34
C ILE A 694 -2.36 17.59 -26.96
N SER A 695 -3.58 17.27 -27.33
CA SER A 695 -4.79 18.01 -26.94
C SER A 695 -5.68 17.15 -26.04
N VAL A 696 -6.64 17.79 -25.36
CA VAL A 696 -7.64 17.07 -24.55
C VAL A 696 -8.41 16.07 -25.40
N ASN A 697 -8.82 16.47 -26.61
CA ASN A 697 -9.54 15.57 -27.52
C ASN A 697 -8.68 14.39 -27.96
N PHE A 698 -7.42 14.67 -28.32
CA PHE A 698 -6.48 13.61 -28.68
C PHE A 698 -6.29 12.57 -27.56
N LEU A 699 -6.06 13.02 -26.32
CA LEU A 699 -5.91 12.10 -25.18
C LEU A 699 -7.20 11.36 -24.87
N SER A 700 -8.34 12.05 -24.98
CA SER A 700 -9.67 11.46 -24.76
C SER A 700 -9.95 10.32 -25.75
N GLU A 701 -9.70 10.55 -27.04
CA GLU A 701 -9.89 9.54 -28.10
C GLU A 701 -8.89 8.38 -27.95
N LEU A 702 -7.61 8.71 -27.71
CA LEU A 702 -6.55 7.72 -27.62
C LEU A 702 -6.71 6.75 -26.44
N PHE A 703 -7.12 7.26 -25.28
CA PHE A 703 -7.28 6.46 -24.05
C PHE A 703 -8.74 6.04 -23.78
N GLY A 704 -9.70 6.47 -24.58
CA GLY A 704 -11.11 6.13 -24.41
C GLY A 704 -11.71 6.67 -23.10
N ILE A 705 -11.37 7.91 -22.72
CA ILE A 705 -11.87 8.62 -21.54
C ILE A 705 -12.64 9.87 -21.93
N THR A 706 -13.47 10.40 -21.03
CA THR A 706 -14.21 11.64 -21.33
C THR A 706 -13.30 12.87 -21.27
N PRO A 707 -13.55 13.90 -22.11
CA PRO A 707 -12.78 15.13 -22.09
C PRO A 707 -12.79 15.86 -20.75
N ASN A 708 -13.82 15.65 -19.92
CA ASN A 708 -13.93 16.26 -18.59
C ASN A 708 -13.04 15.62 -17.54
N SER A 709 -12.57 14.39 -17.78
CA SER A 709 -11.70 13.64 -16.86
C SER A 709 -10.23 14.01 -17.00
N ILE A 710 -9.90 14.83 -17.99
CA ILE A 710 -8.52 15.23 -18.27
C ILE A 710 -8.45 16.75 -18.53
N LYS A 711 -7.37 17.36 -18.08
CA LYS A 711 -7.09 18.77 -18.30
C LYS A 711 -5.62 18.94 -18.64
N LEU A 712 -5.31 19.79 -19.63
CA LEU A 712 -3.95 20.22 -19.91
C LEU A 712 -3.60 21.44 -19.06
N LEU A 713 -2.38 21.39 -18.49
CA LEU A 713 -1.84 22.49 -17.69
C LEU A 713 -1.25 23.56 -18.62
N PRO A 714 -1.73 24.81 -18.58
CA PRO A 714 -1.17 25.89 -19.38
C PRO A 714 0.30 26.18 -19.05
N PHE A 715 1.08 26.57 -20.05
CA PHE A 715 2.53 26.83 -19.94
C PHE A 715 2.90 27.79 -18.80
N ARG A 716 2.11 28.81 -18.57
CA ARG A 716 2.33 29.78 -17.48
C ARG A 716 2.44 29.14 -16.10
N PHE A 717 1.95 27.88 -15.93
CA PHE A 717 2.01 27.13 -14.68
C PHE A 717 3.07 26.04 -14.67
N HIS A 718 3.84 25.86 -15.75
CA HIS A 718 4.86 24.80 -15.81
C HIS A 718 5.95 25.00 -14.76
N LYS A 719 6.33 26.23 -14.46
CA LYS A 719 7.29 26.51 -13.38
C LYS A 719 6.75 26.12 -12.01
N GLU A 720 5.46 26.38 -11.72
CA GLU A 720 4.81 25.91 -10.51
C GLU A 720 4.73 24.38 -10.47
N TYR A 721 4.44 23.75 -11.60
CA TYR A 721 4.48 22.28 -11.73
C TYR A 721 5.87 21.73 -11.37
N GLU A 722 6.93 22.30 -11.93
CA GLU A 722 8.31 21.89 -11.65
C GLU A 722 8.61 22.03 -10.16
N ASN A 723 8.24 23.11 -9.51
CA ASN A 723 8.42 23.32 -8.07
C ASN A 723 7.68 22.25 -7.22
N GLN A 724 6.48 21.84 -7.67
CA GLN A 724 5.69 20.83 -6.96
C GLN A 724 6.18 19.40 -7.19
N THR A 725 6.89 19.13 -8.29
CA THR A 725 7.41 17.80 -8.63
C THR A 725 8.94 17.70 -8.54
N GLU A 726 9.61 18.79 -8.16
CA GLU A 726 11.07 18.85 -8.01
C GLU A 726 11.58 17.75 -7.09
N TYR A 727 12.76 17.23 -7.41
CA TYR A 727 13.48 16.27 -6.60
C TYR A 727 13.79 16.80 -5.20
N ILE A 728 13.44 16.02 -4.19
CA ILE A 728 13.80 16.28 -2.80
C ILE A 728 14.55 15.06 -2.26
N PRO A 729 15.78 15.23 -1.74
CA PRO A 729 16.57 14.11 -1.25
C PRO A 729 15.89 13.30 -0.15
N LYS A 730 15.20 13.96 0.78
CA LYS A 730 14.49 13.34 1.89
C LYS A 730 13.10 13.95 2.04
N ILE A 731 12.09 13.11 2.03
CA ILE A 731 10.68 13.53 2.16
C ILE A 731 9.94 12.64 3.15
N SER A 732 8.98 13.19 3.88
CA SER A 732 8.01 12.40 4.65
C SER A 732 6.82 12.10 3.75
N SER A 733 6.54 10.82 3.53
CA SER A 733 5.36 10.37 2.75
C SER A 733 4.89 9.02 3.28
N SER A 734 3.60 8.80 3.15
CA SER A 734 2.94 7.57 3.54
C SER A 734 2.79 6.57 2.38
N MET A 735 3.09 6.99 1.14
CA MET A 735 3.03 6.16 -0.08
C MET A 735 4.25 6.33 -0.96
N LEU A 736 4.72 5.21 -1.51
CA LEU A 736 5.88 5.15 -2.41
C LEU A 736 5.55 4.36 -3.67
N CYS A 737 6.15 4.79 -4.80
CA CYS A 737 6.07 4.05 -6.06
C CYS A 737 7.37 4.17 -6.88
N SER A 738 7.43 3.45 -7.99
CA SER A 738 8.55 3.47 -8.94
C SER A 738 8.50 4.61 -9.96
N GLY A 739 7.59 5.59 -9.82
CA GLY A 739 7.45 6.72 -10.73
C GLY A 739 6.65 6.44 -12.00
N HIS A 740 6.17 5.21 -12.21
CA HIS A 740 5.30 4.89 -13.34
C HIS A 740 3.85 5.28 -13.05
N PHE A 741 3.18 5.87 -14.03
CA PHE A 741 1.77 6.28 -13.91
C PHE A 741 0.84 5.17 -13.38
N PRO A 742 0.92 3.91 -13.86
CA PRO A 742 0.08 2.84 -13.33
C PRO A 742 0.24 2.58 -11.83
N SER A 743 1.46 2.70 -11.29
CA SER A 743 1.71 2.52 -9.85
C SER A 743 1.14 3.68 -9.03
N PHE A 744 1.23 4.88 -9.54
CA PHE A 744 0.67 6.09 -8.94
C PHE A 744 -0.86 6.05 -8.88
N ALA A 745 -1.49 5.85 -10.03
CA ALA A 745 -2.95 5.79 -10.14
C ALA A 745 -3.55 4.68 -9.25
N MET A 746 -2.93 3.49 -9.27
CA MET A 746 -3.36 2.36 -8.48
C MET A 746 -3.31 2.63 -6.97
N LEU A 747 -2.29 3.33 -6.46
CA LEU A 747 -2.19 3.66 -5.04
C LEU A 747 -3.32 4.60 -4.61
N LEU A 748 -3.64 5.62 -5.40
CA LEU A 748 -4.71 6.58 -5.11
C LEU A 748 -6.10 5.91 -5.16
N ILE A 749 -6.39 5.19 -6.23
CA ILE A 749 -7.62 4.41 -6.36
C ILE A 749 -7.74 3.41 -5.20
N GLY A 750 -6.63 2.75 -4.88
CA GLY A 750 -6.57 1.81 -3.76
C GLY A 750 -6.87 2.45 -2.42
N ALA A 751 -6.37 3.66 -2.14
CA ALA A 751 -6.69 4.41 -0.92
C ALA A 751 -8.19 4.69 -0.81
N LYS A 752 -8.80 5.20 -1.88
CA LYS A 752 -10.23 5.52 -1.94
C LYS A 752 -11.11 4.28 -1.70
N ARG A 753 -10.80 3.19 -2.41
CA ARG A 753 -11.52 1.92 -2.25
C ARG A 753 -11.31 1.29 -0.88
N LEU A 754 -10.09 1.34 -0.33
CA LEU A 754 -9.80 0.83 1.01
C LEU A 754 -10.56 1.58 2.08
N LYS A 755 -10.66 2.92 2.02
CA LYS A 755 -11.47 3.72 2.94
C LYS A 755 -12.92 3.24 2.97
N PHE A 756 -13.51 3.03 1.80
CA PHE A 756 -14.88 2.51 1.71
C PHE A 756 -15.03 1.10 2.29
N ILE A 757 -14.09 0.19 1.95
CA ILE A 757 -14.13 -1.23 2.37
C ILE A 757 -13.95 -1.33 3.90
N THR A 758 -13.02 -0.56 4.47
CA THR A 758 -12.76 -0.57 5.92
C THR A 758 -13.90 0.07 6.69
N ASN A 759 -14.44 1.20 6.24
CA ASN A 759 -15.62 1.83 6.83
C ASN A 759 -16.84 0.89 6.85
N LEU A 760 -17.08 0.18 5.74
CA LEU A 760 -18.15 -0.80 5.65
C LEU A 760 -17.94 -1.95 6.67
N GLY A 761 -16.71 -2.43 6.79
CA GLY A 761 -16.37 -3.47 7.76
C GLY A 761 -16.58 -3.01 9.20
N ILE A 762 -16.15 -1.80 9.55
CA ILE A 762 -16.37 -1.21 10.89
C ILE A 762 -17.87 -1.02 11.17
N ALA A 763 -18.65 -0.59 10.19
CA ALA A 763 -20.10 -0.45 10.35
C ALA A 763 -20.78 -1.79 10.67
N VAL A 764 -20.37 -2.89 10.03
CA VAL A 764 -20.88 -4.24 10.34
C VAL A 764 -20.50 -4.66 11.77
N GLN A 765 -19.26 -4.41 12.20
CA GLN A 765 -18.81 -4.72 13.57
C GLN A 765 -19.51 -3.86 14.62
N MET A 766 -19.80 -2.61 14.31
CA MET A 766 -20.59 -1.75 15.18
C MET A 766 -22.01 -2.28 15.33
N GLY A 767 -22.64 -2.69 14.23
CA GLY A 767 -23.96 -3.35 14.26
C GLY A 767 -23.95 -4.62 15.10
N ALA A 768 -22.89 -5.44 14.99
CA ALA A 768 -22.72 -6.63 15.81
C ALA A 768 -22.61 -6.30 17.30
N ALA A 769 -21.78 -5.33 17.69
CA ALA A 769 -21.62 -4.95 19.09
C ALA A 769 -22.94 -4.45 19.71
N VAL A 770 -23.68 -3.61 18.99
CA VAL A 770 -24.99 -3.10 19.43
C VAL A 770 -26.00 -4.23 19.53
N LEU A 771 -26.09 -5.10 18.53
CA LEU A 771 -27.01 -6.24 18.53
C LEU A 771 -26.69 -7.22 19.69
N GLY A 772 -25.41 -7.48 19.95
CA GLY A 772 -24.95 -8.28 21.08
C GLY A 772 -25.39 -7.71 22.43
N GLY A 773 -25.28 -6.39 22.59
CA GLY A 773 -25.76 -5.68 23.78
C GLY A 773 -27.28 -5.78 23.94
N VAL A 774 -28.04 -5.53 22.87
CA VAL A 774 -29.51 -5.64 22.87
C VAL A 774 -29.95 -7.06 23.19
N LEU A 775 -29.35 -8.08 22.60
CA LEU A 775 -29.63 -9.48 22.89
C LEU A 775 -29.34 -9.82 24.36
N SER A 776 -28.22 -9.35 24.89
CA SER A 776 -27.87 -9.56 26.32
C SER A 776 -28.93 -8.94 27.26
N ILE A 777 -29.39 -7.72 26.94
CA ILE A 777 -30.47 -7.05 27.71
C ILE A 777 -31.78 -7.83 27.61
N ILE A 778 -32.20 -8.22 26.42
CA ILE A 778 -33.45 -8.96 26.20
C ILE A 778 -33.42 -10.29 26.96
N MET A 779 -32.32 -11.07 26.79
CA MET A 779 -32.18 -12.36 27.48
C MET A 779 -32.16 -12.18 29.01
N MET A 780 -31.59 -11.09 29.51
CA MET A 780 -31.61 -10.78 30.93
C MET A 780 -33.02 -10.45 31.44
N LEU A 781 -33.77 -9.61 30.73
CA LEU A 781 -35.13 -9.25 31.07
C LEU A 781 -36.09 -10.45 31.04
N LEU A 782 -35.84 -11.41 30.16
CA LEU A 782 -36.61 -12.66 30.08
C LEU A 782 -36.20 -13.70 31.14
N GLY A 783 -35.14 -13.47 31.93
CA GLY A 783 -34.54 -14.43 32.85
C GLY A 783 -33.95 -15.65 32.15
N ALA A 784 -33.51 -15.48 30.89
CA ALA A 784 -32.99 -16.53 30.04
C ALA A 784 -31.51 -16.33 29.69
N PHE A 785 -30.79 -15.57 30.49
CA PHE A 785 -29.36 -15.26 30.22
C PHE A 785 -28.47 -16.53 30.21
N SER A 786 -28.91 -17.57 30.94
CA SER A 786 -28.25 -18.88 30.92
C SER A 786 -28.12 -19.54 29.54
N GLN A 787 -28.93 -19.13 28.58
CA GLN A 787 -28.86 -19.62 27.21
C GLN A 787 -27.73 -18.94 26.40
N ILE A 788 -27.16 -17.86 26.91
CA ILE A 788 -25.95 -17.24 26.32
C ILE A 788 -24.74 -18.05 26.75
N THR A 789 -24.56 -19.22 26.12
CA THR A 789 -23.41 -20.09 26.39
C THR A 789 -22.15 -19.52 25.77
N PRO A 790 -20.94 -19.86 26.26
CA PRO A 790 -19.68 -19.42 25.67
C PRO A 790 -19.53 -19.86 24.21
N SER A 791 -20.03 -21.03 23.87
CA SER A 791 -20.05 -21.53 22.48
C SER A 791 -20.92 -20.63 21.58
N LEU A 792 -22.08 -20.20 22.06
CA LEU A 792 -22.97 -19.28 21.34
C LEU A 792 -22.27 -17.94 21.10
N VAL A 793 -21.59 -17.39 22.13
CA VAL A 793 -20.82 -16.14 22.02
C VAL A 793 -19.74 -16.23 20.95
N ILE A 794 -18.98 -17.34 20.92
CA ILE A 794 -17.95 -17.57 19.90
C ILE A 794 -18.59 -17.67 18.52
N CYS A 795 -19.66 -18.48 18.36
CA CYS A 795 -20.36 -18.62 17.09
C CYS A 795 -20.92 -17.30 16.59
N TYR A 796 -21.52 -16.51 17.47
CA TYR A 796 -22.04 -15.17 17.16
C TYR A 796 -20.95 -14.26 16.62
N ASN A 797 -19.86 -14.08 17.37
CA ASN A 797 -18.76 -13.23 16.96
C ASN A 797 -18.10 -13.74 15.65
N MET A 798 -17.89 -15.05 15.52
CA MET A 798 -17.32 -15.65 14.30
C MET A 798 -18.23 -15.43 13.08
N ALA A 799 -19.54 -15.53 13.25
CA ALA A 799 -20.49 -15.25 12.17
C ALA A 799 -20.37 -13.82 11.65
N PHE A 800 -20.28 -12.83 12.55
CA PHE A 800 -20.09 -11.42 12.14
C PHE A 800 -18.71 -11.15 11.56
N VAL A 801 -17.65 -11.80 12.06
CA VAL A 801 -16.31 -11.72 11.46
C VAL A 801 -16.33 -12.29 10.04
N LEU A 802 -16.90 -13.49 9.86
CA LEU A 802 -17.00 -14.11 8.53
C LEU A 802 -17.85 -13.27 7.58
N LEU A 803 -18.99 -12.77 8.06
CA LEU A 803 -19.85 -11.87 7.27
C LEU A 803 -19.07 -10.64 6.79
N THR A 804 -18.32 -10.00 7.69
CA THR A 804 -17.50 -8.83 7.36
C THR A 804 -16.45 -9.17 6.31
N LEU A 805 -15.69 -10.25 6.51
CA LEU A 805 -14.64 -10.68 5.59
C LEU A 805 -15.20 -11.07 4.22
N ILE A 806 -16.36 -11.73 4.18
CA ILE A 806 -17.07 -12.07 2.95
C ILE A 806 -17.47 -10.80 2.19
N ILE A 807 -18.14 -9.85 2.85
CA ILE A 807 -18.55 -8.57 2.25
C ILE A 807 -17.33 -7.83 1.69
N GLN A 808 -16.25 -7.75 2.47
CA GLN A 808 -15.01 -7.10 2.04
C GLN A 808 -14.31 -7.86 0.90
N HIS A 809 -14.44 -9.20 0.84
CA HIS A 809 -13.82 -10.00 -0.21
C HIS A 809 -14.40 -9.71 -1.59
N PHE A 810 -15.70 -9.51 -1.69
CA PHE A 810 -16.37 -9.23 -2.96
C PHE A 810 -16.20 -7.79 -3.46
N LYS A 811 -15.61 -6.90 -2.65
CA LYS A 811 -15.34 -5.54 -3.11
C LYS A 811 -14.01 -5.47 -3.87
N LYS A 812 -14.03 -4.77 -5.01
CA LYS A 812 -12.85 -4.51 -5.86
C LYS A 812 -11.88 -3.57 -5.09
N ILE A 813 -10.62 -3.94 -5.01
CA ILE A 813 -9.53 -3.13 -4.46
C ILE A 813 -8.69 -2.64 -5.63
#